data_77e682f2a515802219bed830d56cf262
#
_entry.id   77e682f2a515802219bed830d56cf262
#
_cell.length_a   1.000
_cell.length_b   1.000
_cell.length_c   1.000
_cell.angle_alpha   90.00
_cell.angle_beta   90.00
_cell.angle_gamma   90.00
#
_symmetry.space_group_name_H-M   'P 1'
#
loop_
_entity.id
_entity.type
_entity.pdbx_description
1 polymer ?
#
loop_
_entity_poly.entity_id
_entity_poly.type
_entity_poly.pdbx_seq_one_letter_code
_entity_poly.pdbx_strand_id
1 'polypeptide(L)'
;MASPAQLKVGDRSYGIYRLDELQASYDIARLPYTLRVLLENVLRTGDEADVEAVARWDAKAEPSNEISFSPSRVLLQDLTGVPAVVDLAAMRNAMADLGGDPSKINPLIPAELVIDHSVQVDAFASRTAFGRNVELEFERNHERYLFLRWGQESLSGLKVVPPGTGICHQVNLEYLARVVDDRDGVAFPDTLVGTDSHTTMINGLGVLGWGAGGIEAEAAMLGQPLSMLVPQVVGFKLSGALPEGATATDLVLTVTEILRKAGVVGKFVEYFGEGVTALPLADRATLGNMSPEYGATCGFFPVDEITLEYLRLTGRSPERIALIEAYCKENLLWHDPTDHATYSQVVELDLGDVEPSLAGPRRPQDRVPLARAKEAFLETLGTFGVDYPNGSHDKAVADTFPASDPTSEQQPGGTPEPERDLVPVATAEAPGHQRTPVAGADYELDHGSVVIAAITSCTNTSNPQVMVAAGILARNALERGLQRKPWVKSSLAPGSKVVTRYYEQAGLQKHLDELGFNTVGYGCTTCIGNSGPLADEISSAITEGDLVVCSVLSGNRNFEARIHPEVKANYLASPPLVVAYALAGRMDIDWEVEPIGTDQNDDDVYLRDLWPSAKEVSDTIASSVRAEHFSETYSDVFTGDEAWRALDVPEGELFAWEPDSTYVRQPPYFEGMSREPGNVADVEDARVLVWLRDSVTTDHISPAGSIKPESPAGESLVEHGVERKDFNSYGARRGNHEVMVRGTFANVRLRNKLVEGAEGTWTLHVPSGQEMTIYAASQRYLADGTPTVVLAGKEYGSG
;
A
#
# COMPACT_ATOMS: atom_id res chain seq x y z
N MET A 1 15.01 -27.60 -23.29
CA MET A 1 14.24 -26.34 -23.41
C MET A 1 13.30 -26.47 -24.62
N ALA A 2 12.04 -26.13 -24.45
CA ALA A 2 11.07 -26.10 -25.55
C ALA A 2 11.50 -25.02 -26.56
N SER A 3 11.28 -25.24 -27.86
CA SER A 3 11.48 -24.20 -28.88
C SER A 3 10.21 -23.39 -29.03
N PRO A 4 10.29 -22.06 -29.18
CA PRO A 4 9.09 -21.23 -29.30
C PRO A 4 8.31 -21.57 -30.58
N ALA A 5 7.00 -21.73 -30.43
CA ALA A 5 6.06 -21.82 -31.55
C ALA A 5 5.78 -20.41 -32.10
N GLN A 6 5.12 -20.31 -33.27
CA GLN A 6 4.83 -19.04 -33.92
C GLN A 6 3.37 -18.62 -33.72
N LEU A 7 3.19 -17.44 -33.13
CA LEU A 7 1.91 -16.76 -33.05
C LEU A 7 1.85 -15.61 -34.06
N LYS A 8 0.90 -15.64 -34.96
CA LYS A 8 0.68 -14.57 -35.96
C LYS A 8 -0.41 -13.59 -35.46
N VAL A 9 -0.07 -12.30 -35.39
CA VAL A 9 -0.99 -11.24 -35.02
C VAL A 9 -0.90 -10.12 -36.03
N GLY A 10 -1.94 -9.97 -36.84
CA GLY A 10 -1.91 -9.06 -38.00
C GLY A 10 -0.78 -9.43 -38.97
N ASP A 11 0.10 -8.48 -39.22
CA ASP A 11 1.26 -8.64 -40.11
C ASP A 11 2.54 -9.07 -39.37
N ARG A 12 2.50 -9.17 -38.02
CA ARG A 12 3.64 -9.57 -37.18
C ARG A 12 3.55 -11.04 -36.76
N SER A 13 4.69 -11.63 -36.49
CA SER A 13 4.80 -12.98 -35.95
C SER A 13 5.69 -12.97 -34.72
N TYR A 14 5.28 -13.64 -33.69
CA TYR A 14 5.97 -13.72 -32.39
C TYR A 14 6.26 -15.18 -32.04
N GLY A 15 7.44 -15.46 -31.49
CA GLY A 15 7.67 -16.72 -30.80
C GLY A 15 6.91 -16.77 -29.49
N ILE A 16 6.28 -17.88 -29.16
CA ILE A 16 5.59 -18.11 -27.89
C ILE A 16 5.90 -19.49 -27.33
N TYR A 17 5.96 -19.62 -26.01
CA TYR A 17 6.07 -20.92 -25.33
C TYR A 17 4.67 -21.43 -25.00
N ARG A 18 4.23 -22.47 -25.71
CA ARG A 18 2.86 -22.97 -25.68
C ARG A 18 2.59 -23.88 -24.49
N LEU A 19 1.61 -23.52 -23.69
CA LEU A 19 1.16 -24.34 -22.54
C LEU A 19 0.34 -25.55 -22.99
N ASP A 20 -0.42 -25.45 -24.08
CA ASP A 20 -1.24 -26.54 -24.59
C ASP A 20 -0.42 -27.72 -25.11
N GLU A 21 0.85 -27.51 -25.51
CA GLU A 21 1.75 -28.61 -25.87
C GLU A 21 2.04 -29.55 -24.69
N LEU A 22 1.94 -29.04 -23.46
CA LEU A 22 2.10 -29.84 -22.24
C LEU A 22 0.82 -30.60 -21.88
N GLN A 23 -0.33 -30.27 -22.48
CA GLN A 23 -1.62 -30.89 -22.17
C GLN A 23 -1.64 -32.40 -22.44
N ALA A 24 -0.79 -32.89 -23.33
CA ALA A 24 -0.67 -34.33 -23.60
C ALA A 24 -0.09 -35.13 -22.42
N SER A 25 0.70 -34.48 -21.57
CA SER A 25 1.40 -35.12 -20.43
C SER A 25 0.86 -34.71 -19.08
N TYR A 26 0.23 -33.51 -19.01
CA TYR A 26 -0.26 -32.91 -17.78
C TYR A 26 -1.62 -32.28 -18.01
N ASP A 27 -2.44 -32.18 -16.99
CA ASP A 27 -3.78 -31.54 -17.05
C ASP A 27 -3.67 -30.01 -16.82
N ILE A 28 -3.04 -29.32 -17.77
CA ILE A 28 -2.74 -27.88 -17.68
C ILE A 28 -4.01 -27.03 -17.57
N ALA A 29 -5.08 -27.41 -18.26
CA ALA A 29 -6.34 -26.69 -18.25
C ALA A 29 -7.01 -26.68 -16.86
N ARG A 30 -6.60 -27.55 -15.92
CA ARG A 30 -7.09 -27.55 -14.54
C ARG A 30 -6.22 -26.75 -13.57
N LEU A 31 -5.06 -26.28 -14.00
CA LEU A 31 -4.25 -25.38 -13.18
C LEU A 31 -4.97 -24.01 -13.05
N PRO A 32 -4.91 -23.37 -11.88
CA PRO A 32 -5.25 -21.94 -11.75
C PRO A 32 -4.49 -21.07 -12.74
N TYR A 33 -5.06 -19.95 -13.16
CA TYR A 33 -4.42 -19.04 -14.12
C TYR A 33 -3.08 -18.53 -13.62
N THR A 34 -2.95 -18.27 -12.34
CA THR A 34 -1.67 -17.89 -11.70
C THR A 34 -0.59 -18.92 -11.91
N LEU A 35 -0.92 -20.19 -11.78
CA LEU A 35 0.03 -21.29 -12.03
C LEU A 35 0.29 -21.50 -13.52
N ARG A 36 -0.67 -21.21 -14.42
CA ARG A 36 -0.40 -21.21 -15.86
C ARG A 36 0.61 -20.12 -16.24
N VAL A 37 0.53 -18.92 -15.61
CA VAL A 37 1.54 -17.86 -15.78
C VAL A 37 2.90 -18.29 -15.25
N LEU A 38 2.97 -18.89 -14.05
CA LEU A 38 4.22 -19.43 -13.51
C LEU A 38 4.79 -20.55 -14.41
N LEU A 39 3.94 -21.43 -14.94
CA LEU A 39 4.35 -22.52 -15.84
C LEU A 39 4.96 -21.97 -17.14
N GLU A 40 4.36 -20.92 -17.74
CA GLU A 40 4.95 -20.24 -18.88
C GLU A 40 6.33 -19.66 -18.54
N ASN A 41 6.42 -19.01 -17.39
CA ASN A 41 7.66 -18.40 -16.93
C ASN A 41 8.79 -19.43 -16.83
N VAL A 42 8.58 -20.54 -16.10
CA VAL A 42 9.60 -21.58 -15.94
C VAL A 42 9.84 -22.39 -17.23
N LEU A 43 8.83 -22.53 -18.10
CA LEU A 43 9.01 -23.16 -19.43
C LEU A 43 9.97 -22.33 -20.31
N ARG A 44 9.94 -21.03 -20.18
CA ARG A 44 10.77 -20.07 -20.93
C ARG A 44 12.14 -19.85 -20.30
N THR A 45 12.24 -19.79 -18.96
CA THR A 45 13.44 -19.32 -18.24
C THR A 45 14.05 -20.36 -17.28
N GLY A 46 13.28 -21.35 -16.84
CA GLY A 46 13.69 -22.39 -15.89
C GLY A 46 14.26 -23.65 -16.55
N ASP A 47 14.34 -24.70 -15.79
CA ASP A 47 14.74 -26.02 -16.23
C ASP A 47 13.56 -27.03 -16.27
N GLU A 48 13.84 -28.26 -16.61
CA GLU A 48 12.82 -29.32 -16.73
C GLU A 48 12.20 -29.69 -15.36
N ALA A 49 12.97 -29.55 -14.27
CA ALA A 49 12.48 -29.84 -12.92
C ALA A 49 11.49 -28.74 -12.46
N ASP A 50 11.76 -27.47 -12.76
CA ASP A 50 10.86 -26.37 -12.51
C ASP A 50 9.53 -26.54 -13.25
N VAL A 51 9.60 -26.92 -14.55
CA VAL A 51 8.41 -27.18 -15.37
C VAL A 51 7.59 -28.33 -14.78
N GLU A 52 8.24 -29.43 -14.41
CA GLU A 52 7.55 -30.59 -13.83
C GLU A 52 6.92 -30.26 -12.47
N ALA A 53 7.61 -29.46 -11.64
CA ALA A 53 7.12 -29.03 -10.33
C ALA A 53 5.81 -28.26 -10.43
N VAL A 54 5.68 -27.33 -11.40
CA VAL A 54 4.44 -26.56 -11.60
C VAL A 54 3.38 -27.41 -12.33
N ALA A 55 3.74 -28.14 -13.40
CA ALA A 55 2.79 -28.88 -14.21
C ALA A 55 2.12 -30.04 -13.43
N ARG A 56 2.79 -30.61 -12.42
CA ARG A 56 2.27 -31.66 -11.53
C ARG A 56 1.68 -31.13 -10.24
N TRP A 57 1.42 -29.84 -10.15
CA TRP A 57 0.87 -29.24 -8.94
C TRP A 57 -0.35 -30.00 -8.41
N ASP A 58 -0.36 -30.29 -7.11
CA ASP A 58 -1.47 -30.91 -6.41
C ASP A 58 -2.08 -29.90 -5.43
N ALA A 59 -3.34 -29.57 -5.66
CA ALA A 59 -4.09 -28.60 -4.84
C ALA A 59 -4.17 -28.97 -3.34
N LYS A 60 -3.97 -30.24 -2.98
CA LYS A 60 -4.08 -30.75 -1.60
C LYS A 60 -2.73 -30.96 -0.92
N ALA A 61 -1.64 -30.86 -1.67
CA ALA A 61 -0.31 -31.02 -1.11
C ALA A 61 0.16 -29.74 -0.42
N GLU A 62 0.95 -29.89 0.64
CA GLU A 62 1.68 -28.76 1.20
C GLU A 62 2.82 -28.37 0.25
N PRO A 63 3.10 -27.06 0.10
CA PRO A 63 4.20 -26.57 -0.72
C PRO A 63 5.53 -27.18 -0.34
N SER A 64 6.19 -27.85 -1.27
CA SER A 64 7.50 -28.51 -1.05
C SER A 64 8.45 -28.40 -2.23
N ASN A 65 7.91 -28.12 -3.41
CA ASN A 65 8.71 -27.97 -4.62
C ASN A 65 9.10 -26.50 -4.80
N GLU A 66 10.39 -26.27 -4.95
CA GLU A 66 10.97 -24.97 -5.20
C GLU A 66 11.15 -24.78 -6.71
N ILE A 67 10.93 -23.56 -7.18
CA ILE A 67 11.12 -23.15 -8.57
C ILE A 67 11.90 -21.84 -8.66
N SER A 68 12.50 -21.62 -9.81
CA SER A 68 13.26 -20.41 -10.14
C SER A 68 12.39 -19.45 -10.96
N PHE A 69 11.77 -18.47 -10.32
CA PHE A 69 10.92 -17.47 -10.99
C PHE A 69 11.73 -16.27 -11.48
N SER A 70 11.59 -15.91 -12.75
CA SER A 70 12.26 -14.75 -13.36
C SER A 70 11.23 -13.70 -13.78
N PRO A 71 11.04 -12.61 -13.01
CA PRO A 71 10.07 -11.57 -13.37
C PRO A 71 10.47 -10.87 -14.67
N SER A 72 9.49 -10.41 -15.44
CA SER A 72 9.77 -9.71 -16.69
C SER A 72 10.28 -8.28 -16.48
N ARG A 73 9.96 -7.69 -15.35
CA ARG A 73 10.42 -6.34 -14.96
C ARG A 73 10.33 -6.15 -13.45
N VAL A 74 10.95 -5.08 -12.95
CA VAL A 74 10.97 -4.68 -11.56
C VAL A 74 10.38 -3.28 -11.42
N LEU A 75 9.46 -3.08 -10.47
CA LEU A 75 8.89 -1.78 -10.15
C LEU A 75 9.41 -1.30 -8.79
N LEU A 76 9.98 -0.11 -8.77
CA LEU A 76 10.52 0.50 -7.57
C LEU A 76 9.70 1.74 -7.20
N GLN A 77 9.44 1.97 -5.92
CA GLN A 77 9.04 3.27 -5.41
C GLN A 77 10.26 3.97 -4.79
N ASP A 78 10.21 5.28 -4.62
CA ASP A 78 11.42 6.05 -4.31
C ASP A 78 12.00 5.85 -2.91
N LEU A 79 11.22 5.43 -1.90
CA LEU A 79 11.76 5.22 -0.55
C LEU A 79 12.40 3.83 -0.41
N THR A 80 11.79 2.79 -0.96
CA THR A 80 12.25 1.41 -0.86
C THR A 80 13.13 0.97 -2.04
N GLY A 81 13.07 1.68 -3.17
CA GLY A 81 13.89 1.41 -4.35
C GLY A 81 15.23 2.15 -4.39
N VAL A 82 15.35 3.29 -3.68
CA VAL A 82 16.62 4.03 -3.61
C VAL A 82 17.78 3.16 -3.12
N PRO A 83 17.65 2.30 -2.08
CA PRO A 83 18.74 1.43 -1.67
C PRO A 83 19.30 0.56 -2.81
N ALA A 84 18.44 -0.04 -3.63
CA ALA A 84 18.89 -0.86 -4.77
C ALA A 84 19.68 -0.02 -5.78
N VAL A 85 19.28 1.23 -6.04
CA VAL A 85 20.05 2.13 -6.91
C VAL A 85 21.37 2.53 -6.25
N VAL A 86 21.41 2.74 -4.93
CA VAL A 86 22.64 3.00 -4.14
C VAL A 86 23.59 1.82 -4.24
N ASP A 87 23.08 0.60 -4.15
CA ASP A 87 23.89 -0.60 -4.24
C ASP A 87 24.45 -0.78 -5.66
N LEU A 88 23.68 -0.55 -6.72
CA LEU A 88 24.20 -0.53 -8.10
C LEU A 88 25.30 0.52 -8.29
N ALA A 89 25.13 1.71 -7.70
CA ALA A 89 26.17 2.75 -7.76
C ALA A 89 27.42 2.33 -6.99
N ALA A 90 27.28 1.71 -5.81
CA ALA A 90 28.41 1.18 -5.05
C ALA A 90 29.10 0.00 -5.74
N MET A 91 28.35 -0.89 -6.42
CA MET A 91 28.89 -1.95 -7.26
C MET A 91 29.76 -1.40 -8.39
N ARG A 92 29.38 -0.27 -9.01
CA ARG A 92 30.21 0.41 -10.00
C ARG A 92 31.54 0.86 -9.43
N ASN A 93 31.55 1.44 -8.23
CA ASN A 93 32.78 1.79 -7.54
C ASN A 93 33.64 0.55 -7.25
N ALA A 94 33.05 -0.50 -6.70
CA ALA A 94 33.76 -1.75 -6.44
C ALA A 94 34.34 -2.39 -7.72
N MET A 95 33.60 -2.35 -8.84
CA MET A 95 34.05 -2.79 -10.13
C MET A 95 35.27 -2.00 -10.61
N ALA A 96 35.26 -0.68 -10.46
CA ALA A 96 36.39 0.19 -10.80
C ALA A 96 37.60 -0.08 -9.91
N ASP A 97 37.42 -0.23 -8.58
CA ASP A 97 38.46 -0.54 -7.62
C ASP A 97 39.14 -1.89 -7.90
N LEU A 98 38.38 -2.87 -8.38
CA LEU A 98 38.89 -4.15 -8.88
C LEU A 98 39.52 -4.07 -10.28
N GLY A 99 39.56 -2.90 -10.92
CA GLY A 99 40.12 -2.66 -12.24
C GLY A 99 39.22 -3.21 -13.37
N GLY A 100 37.94 -3.37 -13.13
CA GLY A 100 36.92 -3.73 -14.11
C GLY A 100 36.29 -2.49 -14.78
N ASP A 101 35.33 -2.74 -15.65
CA ASP A 101 34.56 -1.72 -16.35
C ASP A 101 33.23 -1.44 -15.62
N PRO A 102 33.05 -0.30 -14.94
CA PRO A 102 31.85 0.01 -14.19
C PRO A 102 30.60 0.10 -15.06
N SER A 103 30.73 0.40 -16.35
CA SER A 103 29.58 0.48 -17.26
C SER A 103 28.84 -0.85 -17.46
N LYS A 104 29.43 -1.97 -17.03
CA LYS A 104 28.81 -3.30 -17.05
C LYS A 104 27.76 -3.48 -15.96
N ILE A 105 27.80 -2.67 -14.91
CA ILE A 105 26.81 -2.75 -13.82
C ILE A 105 25.58 -1.94 -14.22
N ASN A 106 24.54 -2.65 -14.61
CA ASN A 106 23.23 -2.13 -15.00
C ASN A 106 22.14 -3.15 -14.67
N PRO A 107 20.88 -2.72 -14.52
CA PRO A 107 19.77 -3.66 -14.54
C PRO A 107 19.73 -4.50 -15.82
N LEU A 108 19.75 -5.81 -15.68
CA LEU A 108 19.58 -6.76 -16.78
C LEU A 108 18.10 -7.02 -17.09
N ILE A 109 17.27 -6.89 -16.06
CA ILE A 109 15.81 -6.88 -16.20
C ILE A 109 15.36 -5.41 -16.13
N PRO A 110 14.47 -4.95 -17.03
CA PRO A 110 13.98 -3.57 -16.99
C PRO A 110 13.45 -3.18 -15.62
N ALA A 111 13.94 -2.07 -15.11
CA ALA A 111 13.51 -1.50 -13.83
C ALA A 111 12.88 -0.12 -14.06
N GLU A 112 11.72 0.10 -13.45
CA GLU A 112 11.00 1.35 -13.49
C GLU A 112 10.85 1.86 -12.05
N LEU A 113 11.39 3.05 -11.76
CA LEU A 113 11.28 3.67 -10.45
C LEU A 113 10.31 4.85 -10.54
N VAL A 114 9.35 4.92 -9.63
CA VAL A 114 8.40 6.04 -9.54
C VAL A 114 8.65 6.81 -8.26
N ILE A 115 8.82 8.12 -8.38
CA ILE A 115 8.97 9.01 -7.22
C ILE A 115 7.57 9.44 -6.77
N ASP A 116 7.11 8.84 -5.68
CA ASP A 116 5.71 8.91 -5.27
C ASP A 116 5.45 8.93 -3.75
N HIS A 117 6.48 8.82 -2.91
CA HIS A 117 6.35 8.73 -1.46
C HIS A 117 7.01 9.89 -0.70
N SER A 118 7.40 10.98 -1.40
CA SER A 118 8.21 12.04 -0.83
C SER A 118 7.43 13.26 -0.38
N VAL A 119 6.26 13.50 -0.96
CA VAL A 119 5.43 14.66 -0.64
C VAL A 119 4.77 14.53 0.73
N GLN A 120 4.84 15.58 1.55
CA GLN A 120 4.14 15.67 2.83
C GLN A 120 3.03 16.72 2.77
N VAL A 121 1.97 16.53 3.55
CA VAL A 121 0.84 17.46 3.63
C VAL A 121 1.13 18.55 4.66
N ASP A 122 2.10 19.43 4.36
CA ASP A 122 2.42 20.58 5.21
C ASP A 122 1.34 21.66 5.06
N ALA A 123 1.01 21.99 3.82
CA ALA A 123 -0.07 22.91 3.48
C ALA A 123 -1.31 22.13 3.03
N PHE A 124 -2.49 22.56 3.47
CA PHE A 124 -3.77 21.93 3.17
C PHE A 124 -4.90 22.97 3.10
N ALA A 125 -6.08 22.55 2.64
CA ALA A 125 -7.31 23.35 2.59
C ALA A 125 -7.11 24.77 1.99
N SER A 126 -6.24 24.87 1.00
CA SER A 126 -5.96 26.14 0.30
C SER A 126 -5.54 25.87 -1.16
N ARG A 127 -5.80 26.82 -2.03
CA ARG A 127 -5.41 26.76 -3.45
C ARG A 127 -3.91 26.75 -3.68
N THR A 128 -3.12 27.19 -2.70
CA THR A 128 -1.66 27.23 -2.77
C THR A 128 -1.01 25.99 -2.16
N ALA A 129 -1.79 25.09 -1.55
CA ALA A 129 -1.29 23.91 -0.86
C ALA A 129 -0.40 23.02 -1.75
N PHE A 130 -0.86 22.72 -2.96
CA PHE A 130 -0.10 21.91 -3.90
C PHE A 130 1.29 22.49 -4.19
N GLY A 131 1.34 23.76 -4.63
CA GLY A 131 2.62 24.42 -4.96
C GLY A 131 3.57 24.47 -3.77
N ARG A 132 3.05 24.77 -2.56
CA ARG A 132 3.88 24.82 -1.36
C ARG A 132 4.42 23.45 -0.95
N ASN A 133 3.61 22.41 -1.03
CA ASN A 133 4.05 21.06 -0.70
C ASN A 133 5.10 20.54 -1.69
N VAL A 134 4.94 20.83 -2.99
CA VAL A 134 5.93 20.48 -4.03
C VAL A 134 7.26 21.22 -3.81
N GLU A 135 7.24 22.52 -3.48
CA GLU A 135 8.44 23.26 -3.13
C GLU A 135 9.20 22.61 -1.96
N LEU A 136 8.49 22.28 -0.88
CA LEU A 136 9.06 21.61 0.29
C LEU A 136 9.54 20.18 -0.01
N GLU A 137 8.85 19.47 -0.89
CA GLU A 137 9.25 18.16 -1.36
C GLU A 137 10.61 18.22 -2.04
N PHE A 138 10.80 19.12 -3.01
CA PHE A 138 12.08 19.31 -3.71
C PHE A 138 13.18 19.80 -2.77
N GLU A 139 12.89 20.76 -1.88
CA GLU A 139 13.84 21.28 -0.91
C GLU A 139 14.38 20.16 0.00
N ARG A 140 13.48 19.36 0.59
CA ARG A 140 13.83 18.28 1.52
C ARG A 140 14.51 17.09 0.88
N ASN A 141 14.21 16.80 -0.38
CA ASN A 141 14.65 15.60 -1.06
C ASN A 141 15.65 15.86 -2.19
N HIS A 142 16.17 17.09 -2.29
CA HIS A 142 17.03 17.54 -3.38
C HIS A 142 18.18 16.56 -3.68
N GLU A 143 18.92 16.14 -2.66
CA GLU A 143 20.06 15.23 -2.79
C GLU A 143 19.65 13.85 -3.31
N ARG A 144 18.55 13.30 -2.79
CA ARG A 144 18.01 12.01 -3.27
C ARG A 144 17.51 12.11 -4.71
N TYR A 145 16.89 13.23 -5.08
CA TYR A 145 16.40 13.45 -6.45
C TYR A 145 17.55 13.61 -7.43
N LEU A 146 18.58 14.32 -7.04
CA LEU A 146 19.80 14.44 -7.84
C LEU A 146 20.44 13.05 -8.07
N PHE A 147 20.52 12.22 -7.03
CA PHE A 147 21.01 10.84 -7.12
C PHE A 147 20.15 9.97 -8.06
N LEU A 148 18.83 10.03 -7.92
CA LEU A 148 17.93 9.26 -8.79
C LEU A 148 17.98 9.72 -10.23
N ARG A 149 18.15 11.02 -10.46
CA ARG A 149 18.34 11.57 -11.78
C ARG A 149 19.65 11.11 -12.42
N TRP A 150 20.74 11.09 -11.65
CA TRP A 150 22.00 10.47 -12.07
C TRP A 150 21.78 8.99 -12.44
N GLY A 151 21.07 8.24 -11.61
CA GLY A 151 20.74 6.83 -11.91
C GLY A 151 19.99 6.67 -13.23
N GLN A 152 19.02 7.53 -13.51
CA GLN A 152 18.28 7.55 -14.78
C GLN A 152 19.18 7.78 -16.00
N GLU A 153 20.18 8.63 -15.87
CA GLU A 153 21.09 9.00 -16.98
C GLU A 153 22.24 8.00 -17.14
N SER A 154 22.71 7.41 -16.04
CA SER A 154 23.91 6.56 -16.04
C SER A 154 23.62 5.06 -16.11
N LEU A 155 22.49 4.57 -15.57
CA LEU A 155 22.14 3.15 -15.53
C LEU A 155 21.23 2.78 -16.69
N SER A 156 21.78 2.08 -17.69
CA SER A 156 20.95 1.55 -18.77
C SER A 156 19.99 0.48 -18.21
N GLY A 157 18.72 0.50 -18.62
CA GLY A 157 17.69 -0.40 -18.08
C GLY A 157 16.93 0.13 -16.86
N LEU A 158 17.35 1.24 -16.26
CA LEU A 158 16.59 1.98 -15.25
C LEU A 158 15.85 3.15 -15.89
N LYS A 159 14.55 3.24 -15.64
CA LYS A 159 13.73 4.41 -15.97
C LYS A 159 13.17 5.01 -14.69
N VAL A 160 13.19 6.34 -14.58
CA VAL A 160 12.64 7.05 -13.42
C VAL A 160 11.45 7.89 -13.86
N VAL A 161 10.31 7.67 -13.24
CA VAL A 161 9.13 8.52 -13.34
C VAL A 161 9.28 9.63 -12.29
N PRO A 162 9.38 10.89 -12.70
CA PRO A 162 9.65 12.03 -11.82
C PRO A 162 8.54 12.29 -10.78
N PRO A 163 8.86 13.06 -9.72
CA PRO A 163 7.87 13.42 -8.69
C PRO A 163 6.66 14.16 -9.28
N GLY A 164 5.54 14.10 -8.58
CA GLY A 164 4.30 14.77 -8.99
C GLY A 164 3.58 14.11 -10.18
N THR A 165 3.96 12.90 -10.59
CA THR A 165 3.29 12.15 -11.67
C THR A 165 2.12 11.32 -11.13
N GLY A 166 2.34 10.57 -10.07
CA GLY A 166 1.36 9.69 -9.44
C GLY A 166 2.02 8.59 -8.63
N ILE A 167 1.19 7.75 -8.00
CA ILE A 167 1.65 6.61 -7.21
C ILE A 167 2.06 5.44 -8.11
N CYS A 168 3.12 4.73 -7.75
CA CYS A 168 3.77 3.70 -8.59
C CYS A 168 2.79 2.65 -9.11
N HIS A 169 1.92 2.10 -8.28
CA HIS A 169 0.98 1.06 -8.70
C HIS A 169 -0.16 1.58 -9.58
N GLN A 170 -0.61 2.84 -9.43
CA GLN A 170 -1.59 3.43 -10.36
C GLN A 170 -0.95 3.81 -11.69
N VAL A 171 0.25 4.40 -11.68
CA VAL A 171 1.04 4.67 -12.90
C VAL A 171 1.34 3.37 -13.64
N ASN A 172 1.63 2.29 -12.89
CA ASN A 172 1.82 0.97 -13.46
C ASN A 172 0.53 0.44 -14.13
N LEU A 173 -0.59 0.49 -13.44
CA LEU A 173 -1.89 0.06 -13.95
C LEU A 173 -2.30 0.83 -15.22
N GLU A 174 -2.18 2.16 -15.17
CA GLU A 174 -2.63 3.05 -16.24
C GLU A 174 -1.67 3.11 -17.44
N TYR A 175 -0.35 2.85 -17.23
CA TYR A 175 0.65 3.10 -18.28
C TYR A 175 1.76 2.05 -18.38
N LEU A 176 2.50 1.73 -17.29
CA LEU A 176 3.74 0.95 -17.40
C LEU A 176 3.49 -0.53 -17.73
N ALA A 177 2.39 -1.12 -17.25
CA ALA A 177 2.08 -2.53 -17.45
C ALA A 177 1.76 -2.87 -18.90
N ARG A 178 2.28 -3.98 -19.36
CA ARG A 178 2.20 -4.44 -20.75
C ARG A 178 1.20 -5.58 -20.95
N VAL A 179 0.84 -6.30 -19.89
CA VAL A 179 -0.01 -7.51 -19.85
C VAL A 179 0.63 -8.69 -20.59
N VAL A 180 0.98 -8.50 -21.85
CA VAL A 180 1.87 -9.36 -22.64
C VAL A 180 3.00 -8.50 -23.14
N ASP A 181 4.23 -8.85 -22.75
CA ASP A 181 5.44 -8.19 -23.22
C ASP A 181 5.99 -8.91 -24.45
N ASP A 182 6.85 -8.24 -25.21
CA ASP A 182 7.59 -8.83 -26.31
C ASP A 182 9.04 -8.34 -26.31
N ARG A 183 9.97 -9.28 -26.35
CA ARG A 183 11.42 -9.00 -26.43
C ARG A 183 12.05 -9.95 -27.42
N ASP A 184 12.91 -9.41 -28.25
CA ASP A 184 13.64 -10.17 -29.25
C ASP A 184 12.75 -11.08 -30.13
N GLY A 185 11.50 -10.63 -30.36
CA GLY A 185 10.51 -11.36 -31.15
C GLY A 185 9.80 -12.49 -30.42
N VAL A 186 9.99 -12.61 -29.09
CA VAL A 186 9.27 -13.56 -28.24
C VAL A 186 8.25 -12.81 -27.40
N ALA A 187 7.00 -13.22 -27.45
CA ALA A 187 5.91 -12.70 -26.60
C ALA A 187 5.69 -13.62 -25.39
N PHE A 188 5.44 -13.02 -24.23
CA PHE A 188 5.26 -13.71 -22.95
C PHE A 188 4.45 -12.87 -21.97
N PRO A 189 3.83 -13.45 -20.91
CA PRO A 189 3.09 -12.69 -19.90
C PRO A 189 3.98 -11.68 -19.19
N ASP A 190 3.51 -10.45 -19.06
CA ASP A 190 4.12 -9.48 -18.15
C ASP A 190 4.01 -10.00 -16.71
N THR A 191 5.15 -10.07 -16.03
CA THR A 191 5.25 -10.47 -14.62
C THR A 191 6.12 -9.48 -13.88
N LEU A 192 5.81 -9.25 -12.61
CA LEU A 192 6.34 -8.11 -11.89
C LEU A 192 6.67 -8.45 -10.44
N VAL A 193 7.83 -8.02 -9.99
CA VAL A 193 8.10 -7.82 -8.56
C VAL A 193 8.32 -6.34 -8.28
N GLY A 194 7.89 -5.86 -7.13
CA GLY A 194 8.04 -4.46 -6.79
C GLY A 194 8.43 -4.23 -5.34
N THR A 195 9.14 -3.13 -5.08
CA THR A 195 9.51 -2.75 -3.71
C THR A 195 8.39 -2.08 -2.92
N ASP A 196 7.20 -1.99 -3.50
CA ASP A 196 5.97 -1.57 -2.85
C ASP A 196 5.04 -2.77 -2.63
N SER A 197 4.49 -2.93 -1.43
CA SER A 197 3.58 -4.04 -1.12
C SER A 197 2.32 -4.04 -1.99
N HIS A 198 1.86 -2.86 -2.44
CA HIS A 198 0.67 -2.71 -3.29
C HIS A 198 0.95 -2.85 -4.80
N THR A 199 2.14 -3.33 -5.17
CA THR A 199 2.43 -3.84 -6.52
C THR A 199 1.35 -4.80 -7.01
N THR A 200 0.72 -5.51 -6.09
CA THR A 200 -0.41 -6.42 -6.32
C THR A 200 -1.63 -5.79 -6.98
N MET A 201 -1.78 -4.45 -7.00
CA MET A 201 -2.85 -3.77 -7.75
C MET A 201 -2.89 -4.21 -9.23
N ILE A 202 -1.75 -4.54 -9.78
CA ILE A 202 -1.62 -4.95 -11.17
C ILE A 202 -2.30 -6.28 -11.48
N ASN A 203 -2.57 -7.10 -10.46
CA ASN A 203 -3.24 -8.38 -10.61
C ASN A 203 -4.67 -8.21 -11.16
N GLY A 204 -5.31 -7.06 -10.89
CA GLY A 204 -6.59 -6.71 -11.48
C GLY A 204 -6.57 -6.59 -13.01
N LEU A 205 -5.40 -6.34 -13.61
CA LEU A 205 -5.17 -6.25 -15.05
C LEU A 205 -4.80 -7.61 -15.68
N GLY A 206 -4.67 -8.67 -14.89
CA GLY A 206 -4.22 -9.98 -15.36
C GLY A 206 -2.69 -10.10 -15.47
N VAL A 207 -1.95 -9.26 -14.79
CA VAL A 207 -0.50 -9.33 -14.64
C VAL A 207 -0.16 -9.94 -13.29
N LEU A 208 0.60 -11.02 -13.26
CA LEU A 208 1.05 -11.62 -12.02
C LEU A 208 2.19 -10.79 -11.42
N GLY A 209 1.94 -10.22 -10.25
CA GLY A 209 2.90 -9.37 -9.58
C GLY A 209 2.64 -9.25 -8.08
N TRP A 210 3.73 -9.07 -7.31
CA TRP A 210 3.66 -8.90 -5.86
C TRP A 210 4.79 -8.03 -5.32
N GLY A 211 4.67 -7.63 -4.05
CA GLY A 211 5.70 -6.92 -3.32
C GLY A 211 6.86 -7.85 -2.95
N ALA A 212 8.08 -7.38 -3.13
CA ALA A 212 9.31 -8.07 -2.79
C ALA A 212 10.22 -7.17 -1.93
N GLY A 213 11.10 -7.77 -1.15
CA GLY A 213 12.14 -7.05 -0.42
C GLY A 213 13.13 -6.35 -1.37
N GLY A 214 13.82 -5.31 -0.87
CA GLY A 214 14.81 -4.57 -1.68
C GLY A 214 15.90 -5.47 -2.27
N ILE A 215 16.44 -6.40 -1.47
CA ILE A 215 17.46 -7.36 -1.93
C ILE A 215 16.92 -8.31 -3.01
N GLU A 216 15.68 -8.77 -2.88
CA GLU A 216 15.04 -9.63 -3.89
C GLU A 216 14.82 -8.86 -5.21
N ALA A 217 14.35 -7.61 -5.11
CA ALA A 217 14.20 -6.75 -6.28
C ALA A 217 15.54 -6.48 -6.96
N GLU A 218 16.60 -6.24 -6.19
CA GLU A 218 17.96 -6.04 -6.69
C GLU A 218 18.50 -7.31 -7.36
N ALA A 219 18.33 -8.48 -6.73
CA ALA A 219 18.72 -9.76 -7.33
C ALA A 219 17.99 -9.98 -8.67
N ALA A 220 16.68 -9.69 -8.73
CA ALA A 220 15.92 -9.75 -9.97
C ALA A 220 16.43 -8.76 -11.02
N MET A 221 16.75 -7.52 -10.65
CA MET A 221 17.34 -6.52 -11.55
C MET A 221 18.67 -7.02 -12.15
N LEU A 222 19.46 -7.73 -11.36
CA LEU A 222 20.74 -8.34 -11.79
C LEU A 222 20.57 -9.65 -12.58
N GLY A 223 19.32 -10.03 -12.91
CA GLY A 223 19.01 -11.21 -13.71
C GLY A 223 19.08 -12.53 -12.94
N GLN A 224 19.13 -12.48 -11.60
CA GLN A 224 19.03 -13.68 -10.79
C GLN A 224 17.55 -14.08 -10.64
N PRO A 225 17.19 -15.36 -10.85
CA PRO A 225 15.84 -15.82 -10.59
C PRO A 225 15.55 -15.78 -9.08
N LEU A 226 14.30 -15.52 -8.74
CA LEU A 226 13.82 -15.60 -7.37
C LEU A 226 13.40 -17.03 -7.05
N SER A 227 13.97 -17.58 -5.99
CA SER A 227 13.57 -18.89 -5.50
C SER A 227 12.23 -18.78 -4.74
N MET A 228 11.27 -19.61 -5.10
CA MET A 228 9.98 -19.68 -4.43
C MET A 228 9.40 -21.10 -4.44
N LEU A 229 8.65 -21.45 -3.38
CA LEU A 229 7.85 -22.66 -3.40
C LEU A 229 6.66 -22.47 -4.34
N VAL A 230 6.30 -23.54 -5.08
CA VAL A 230 5.04 -23.54 -5.85
C VAL A 230 3.87 -23.36 -4.88
N PRO A 231 3.12 -22.24 -4.99
CA PRO A 231 2.19 -21.83 -3.93
C PRO A 231 0.89 -22.64 -3.91
N GLN A 232 0.24 -22.68 -2.76
CA GLN A 232 -1.18 -23.00 -2.72
C GLN A 232 -1.98 -21.87 -3.36
N VAL A 233 -3.06 -22.20 -4.07
CA VAL A 233 -3.97 -21.23 -4.68
C VAL A 233 -5.35 -21.35 -4.10
N VAL A 234 -5.84 -20.26 -3.49
CA VAL A 234 -7.21 -20.14 -2.98
C VAL A 234 -8.09 -19.52 -4.05
N GLY A 235 -9.11 -20.24 -4.49
CA GLY A 235 -10.13 -19.69 -5.37
C GLY A 235 -11.14 -18.88 -4.57
N PHE A 236 -11.33 -17.60 -4.94
CA PHE A 236 -12.36 -16.74 -4.36
C PHE A 236 -13.50 -16.57 -5.36
N LYS A 237 -14.62 -17.25 -5.10
CA LYS A 237 -15.77 -17.25 -6.00
C LYS A 237 -16.68 -16.07 -5.73
N LEU A 238 -16.91 -15.26 -6.75
CA LEU A 238 -17.84 -14.15 -6.72
C LEU A 238 -19.12 -14.49 -7.47
N SER A 239 -20.26 -14.14 -6.89
CA SER A 239 -21.59 -14.24 -7.50
C SER A 239 -22.39 -12.96 -7.30
N GLY A 240 -23.49 -12.78 -8.03
CA GLY A 240 -24.35 -11.61 -7.93
C GLY A 240 -23.71 -10.30 -8.40
N ALA A 241 -24.21 -9.17 -7.88
CA ALA A 241 -23.75 -7.84 -8.16
C ALA A 241 -23.83 -6.96 -6.89
N LEU A 242 -23.00 -5.92 -6.81
CA LEU A 242 -22.99 -4.98 -5.67
C LEU A 242 -24.36 -4.27 -5.56
N PRO A 243 -24.90 -4.16 -4.32
CA PRO A 243 -26.13 -3.43 -4.08
C PRO A 243 -25.93 -1.92 -4.24
N GLU A 244 -27.03 -1.20 -4.45
CA GLU A 244 -27.00 0.26 -4.48
C GLU A 244 -26.51 0.81 -3.11
N GLY A 245 -25.59 1.76 -3.13
CA GLY A 245 -24.97 2.34 -1.94
C GLY A 245 -23.67 1.68 -1.50
N ALA A 246 -23.40 0.43 -1.88
CA ALA A 246 -22.11 -0.20 -1.66
C ALA A 246 -21.09 0.20 -2.72
N THR A 247 -19.83 0.26 -2.34
CA THR A 247 -18.71 0.67 -3.17
C THR A 247 -17.64 -0.42 -3.28
N ALA A 248 -16.70 -0.25 -4.21
CA ALA A 248 -15.53 -1.11 -4.30
C ALA A 248 -14.71 -1.16 -2.99
N THR A 249 -14.73 -0.06 -2.22
CA THR A 249 -14.08 -0.01 -0.90
C THR A 249 -14.76 -0.95 0.08
N ASP A 250 -16.08 -0.95 0.12
CA ASP A 250 -16.84 -1.84 1.01
C ASP A 250 -16.60 -3.30 0.64
N LEU A 251 -16.55 -3.59 -0.66
CA LEU A 251 -16.21 -4.90 -1.18
C LEU A 251 -14.82 -5.35 -0.74
N VAL A 252 -13.78 -4.52 -0.91
CA VAL A 252 -12.42 -4.92 -0.57
C VAL A 252 -12.22 -5.07 0.94
N LEU A 253 -12.90 -4.26 1.76
CA LEU A 253 -12.87 -4.44 3.22
C LEU A 253 -13.54 -5.75 3.64
N THR A 254 -14.67 -6.10 3.01
CA THR A 254 -15.38 -7.38 3.22
C THR A 254 -14.50 -8.57 2.83
N VAL A 255 -13.89 -8.51 1.66
CA VAL A 255 -12.96 -9.55 1.16
C VAL A 255 -11.74 -9.68 2.10
N THR A 256 -11.21 -8.55 2.58
CA THR A 256 -10.08 -8.55 3.51
C THR A 256 -10.41 -9.27 4.81
N GLU A 257 -11.57 -9.01 5.39
CA GLU A 257 -12.04 -9.71 6.59
C GLU A 257 -12.18 -11.22 6.34
N ILE A 258 -12.86 -11.61 5.25
CA ILE A 258 -13.13 -13.02 4.89
C ILE A 258 -11.82 -13.78 4.67
N LEU A 259 -10.90 -13.24 3.86
CA LEU A 259 -9.64 -13.91 3.52
C LEU A 259 -8.69 -13.99 4.71
N ARG A 260 -8.66 -12.98 5.59
CA ARG A 260 -7.90 -13.07 6.86
C ARG A 260 -8.43 -14.23 7.72
N LYS A 261 -9.74 -14.36 7.84
CA LYS A 261 -10.36 -15.49 8.57
C LYS A 261 -10.09 -16.84 7.89
N ALA A 262 -10.02 -16.88 6.56
CA ALA A 262 -9.70 -18.09 5.80
C ALA A 262 -8.22 -18.52 5.89
N GLY A 263 -7.31 -17.64 6.33
CA GLY A 263 -5.89 -17.96 6.53
C GLY A 263 -5.12 -18.12 5.22
N VAL A 264 -5.06 -17.06 4.41
CA VAL A 264 -4.43 -17.05 3.09
C VAL A 264 -2.97 -16.55 3.08
N VAL A 265 -2.36 -16.41 4.25
CA VAL A 265 -0.97 -15.90 4.36
C VAL A 265 -0.01 -16.77 3.54
N GLY A 266 0.75 -16.13 2.66
CA GLY A 266 1.72 -16.77 1.77
C GLY A 266 1.10 -17.58 0.62
N LYS A 267 -0.22 -17.53 0.44
CA LYS A 267 -0.92 -18.19 -0.68
C LYS A 267 -1.22 -17.19 -1.79
N PHE A 268 -1.51 -17.70 -2.97
CA PHE A 268 -2.13 -16.95 -4.04
C PHE A 268 -3.65 -16.97 -3.88
N VAL A 269 -4.31 -15.86 -4.16
CA VAL A 269 -5.77 -15.80 -4.28
C VAL A 269 -6.11 -15.52 -5.76
N GLU A 270 -7.06 -16.26 -6.31
CA GLU A 270 -7.53 -16.09 -7.66
C GLU A 270 -9.04 -15.94 -7.67
N TYR A 271 -9.52 -14.85 -8.25
CA TYR A 271 -10.94 -14.52 -8.32
C TYR A 271 -11.59 -15.18 -9.53
N PHE A 272 -12.72 -15.82 -9.31
CA PHE A 272 -13.48 -16.51 -10.36
C PHE A 272 -14.98 -16.46 -10.11
N GLY A 273 -15.76 -17.04 -11.00
CA GLY A 273 -17.22 -17.06 -10.94
C GLY A 273 -17.88 -15.95 -11.76
N GLU A 274 -19.21 -16.00 -11.84
CA GLU A 274 -19.98 -15.06 -12.68
C GLU A 274 -19.91 -13.61 -12.21
N GLY A 275 -19.74 -13.38 -10.90
CA GLY A 275 -19.60 -12.03 -10.33
C GLY A 275 -18.35 -11.30 -10.79
N VAL A 276 -17.32 -12.00 -11.27
CA VAL A 276 -16.10 -11.37 -11.81
C VAL A 276 -16.44 -10.51 -13.03
N THR A 277 -17.34 -10.96 -13.89
CA THR A 277 -17.75 -10.21 -15.10
C THR A 277 -18.65 -9.00 -14.78
N ALA A 278 -19.18 -8.91 -13.57
CA ALA A 278 -19.93 -7.75 -13.10
C ALA A 278 -19.03 -6.62 -12.55
N LEU A 279 -17.75 -6.92 -12.26
CA LEU A 279 -16.81 -5.96 -11.71
C LEU A 279 -16.02 -5.24 -12.82
N PRO A 280 -16.09 -3.90 -12.91
CA PRO A 280 -15.19 -3.13 -13.77
C PRO A 280 -13.73 -3.32 -13.32
N LEU A 281 -12.80 -3.06 -14.23
CA LEU A 281 -11.38 -3.30 -13.94
C LEU A 281 -10.87 -2.53 -12.71
N ALA A 282 -11.35 -1.33 -12.49
CA ALA A 282 -10.99 -0.52 -11.34
C ALA A 282 -11.34 -1.19 -10.00
N ASP A 283 -12.48 -1.90 -9.92
CA ASP A 283 -12.85 -2.67 -8.73
C ASP A 283 -11.93 -3.88 -8.53
N ARG A 284 -11.59 -4.59 -9.63
CA ARG A 284 -10.61 -5.69 -9.60
C ARG A 284 -9.24 -5.21 -9.13
N ALA A 285 -8.80 -4.06 -9.60
CA ALA A 285 -7.54 -3.43 -9.18
C ALA A 285 -7.56 -3.06 -7.69
N THR A 286 -8.70 -2.56 -7.18
CA THR A 286 -8.92 -2.28 -5.75
C THR A 286 -8.78 -3.56 -4.90
N LEU A 287 -9.37 -4.67 -5.34
CA LEU A 287 -9.24 -5.98 -4.69
C LEU A 287 -7.79 -6.50 -4.71
N GLY A 288 -7.14 -6.43 -5.87
CA GLY A 288 -5.73 -6.80 -6.02
C GLY A 288 -4.80 -5.96 -5.15
N ASN A 289 -5.06 -4.65 -5.01
CA ASN A 289 -4.26 -3.72 -4.23
C ASN A 289 -4.13 -4.16 -2.76
N MET A 290 -5.22 -4.59 -2.13
CA MET A 290 -5.24 -4.98 -0.72
C MET A 290 -4.84 -6.44 -0.46
N SER A 291 -4.16 -7.11 -1.40
CA SER A 291 -3.63 -8.46 -1.17
C SER A 291 -2.73 -8.57 0.07
N PRO A 292 -1.83 -7.63 0.34
CA PRO A 292 -1.03 -7.63 1.56
C PRO A 292 -1.88 -7.53 2.84
N GLU A 293 -2.96 -6.74 2.80
CA GLU A 293 -3.82 -6.53 3.95
C GLU A 293 -4.62 -7.79 4.30
N TYR A 294 -5.08 -8.57 3.32
CA TYR A 294 -5.66 -9.88 3.63
C TYR A 294 -4.63 -11.01 3.75
N GLY A 295 -3.34 -10.74 3.50
CA GLY A 295 -2.22 -11.62 3.76
C GLY A 295 -1.83 -12.53 2.60
N ALA A 296 -2.43 -12.40 1.42
CA ALA A 296 -2.05 -13.16 0.24
C ALA A 296 -0.86 -12.54 -0.48
N THR A 297 -0.10 -13.38 -1.19
CA THR A 297 1.00 -12.90 -2.05
C THR A 297 0.45 -12.13 -3.25
N CYS A 298 -0.71 -12.53 -3.79
CA CYS A 298 -1.40 -11.84 -4.88
C CYS A 298 -2.91 -12.07 -4.83
N GLY A 299 -3.68 -11.20 -5.51
CA GLY A 299 -5.12 -11.30 -5.69
C GLY A 299 -5.48 -11.15 -7.16
N PHE A 300 -5.44 -12.25 -7.90
CA PHE A 300 -5.34 -12.26 -9.35
C PHE A 300 -6.70 -12.38 -10.05
N PHE A 301 -6.85 -11.64 -11.14
CA PHE A 301 -7.96 -11.74 -12.08
C PHE A 301 -7.42 -12.13 -13.46
N PRO A 302 -7.97 -13.15 -14.13
CA PRO A 302 -7.54 -13.51 -15.48
C PRO A 302 -7.96 -12.44 -16.51
N VAL A 303 -7.22 -12.37 -17.62
CA VAL A 303 -7.47 -11.43 -18.73
C VAL A 303 -8.78 -11.76 -19.44
N ASP A 304 -9.62 -10.75 -19.65
CA ASP A 304 -10.90 -10.85 -20.38
C ASP A 304 -11.18 -9.59 -21.21
N GLU A 305 -12.39 -9.45 -21.73
CA GLU A 305 -12.79 -8.29 -22.54
C GLU A 305 -12.78 -6.99 -21.70
N ILE A 306 -13.12 -7.03 -20.41
CA ILE A 306 -13.06 -5.87 -19.51
C ILE A 306 -11.62 -5.36 -19.37
N THR A 307 -10.64 -6.28 -19.33
CA THR A 307 -9.23 -5.93 -19.40
C THR A 307 -8.89 -5.19 -20.68
N LEU A 308 -9.35 -5.69 -21.86
CA LEU A 308 -9.10 -5.03 -23.14
C LEU A 308 -9.78 -3.66 -23.25
N GLU A 309 -10.99 -3.51 -22.72
CA GLU A 309 -11.70 -2.22 -22.67
C GLU A 309 -10.92 -1.19 -21.85
N TYR A 310 -10.39 -1.58 -20.69
CA TYR A 310 -9.56 -0.70 -19.87
C TYR A 310 -8.25 -0.32 -20.58
N LEU A 311 -7.62 -1.25 -21.27
CA LEU A 311 -6.41 -0.98 -22.04
C LEU A 311 -6.67 0.00 -23.20
N ARG A 312 -7.85 -0.08 -23.85
CA ARG A 312 -8.29 0.92 -24.84
C ARG A 312 -8.48 2.30 -24.20
N LEU A 313 -9.16 2.35 -23.06
CA LEU A 313 -9.40 3.59 -22.31
C LEU A 313 -8.08 4.25 -21.89
N THR A 314 -7.11 3.46 -21.44
CA THR A 314 -5.80 3.95 -20.97
C THR A 314 -4.78 4.15 -22.09
N GLY A 315 -5.21 4.04 -23.37
CA GLY A 315 -4.44 4.46 -24.53
C GLY A 315 -3.38 3.47 -25.00
N ARG A 316 -3.48 2.16 -24.64
CA ARG A 316 -2.61 1.13 -25.22
C ARG A 316 -2.92 1.01 -26.73
N SER A 317 -1.89 0.79 -27.53
CA SER A 317 -2.04 0.74 -28.98
C SER A 317 -2.90 -0.44 -29.44
N PRO A 318 -3.65 -0.31 -30.55
CA PRO A 318 -4.45 -1.41 -31.10
C PRO A 318 -3.61 -2.68 -31.36
N GLU A 319 -2.34 -2.54 -31.77
CA GLU A 319 -1.44 -3.64 -32.03
C GLU A 319 -1.10 -4.38 -30.72
N ARG A 320 -0.85 -3.64 -29.62
CA ARG A 320 -0.60 -4.24 -28.30
C ARG A 320 -1.84 -4.98 -27.79
N ILE A 321 -3.02 -4.40 -27.93
CA ILE A 321 -4.28 -5.03 -27.53
C ILE A 321 -4.55 -6.31 -28.34
N ALA A 322 -4.32 -6.28 -29.66
CA ALA A 322 -4.45 -7.47 -30.50
C ALA A 322 -3.45 -8.57 -30.12
N LEU A 323 -2.21 -8.22 -29.75
CA LEU A 323 -1.23 -9.19 -29.24
C LEU A 323 -1.71 -9.82 -27.93
N ILE A 324 -2.18 -9.02 -26.97
CA ILE A 324 -2.68 -9.49 -25.66
C ILE A 324 -3.82 -10.49 -25.85
N GLU A 325 -4.82 -10.11 -26.65
CA GLU A 325 -5.99 -10.95 -26.92
C GLU A 325 -5.58 -12.28 -27.57
N ALA A 326 -4.78 -12.21 -28.64
CA ALA A 326 -4.34 -13.40 -29.38
C ALA A 326 -3.49 -14.33 -28.50
N TYR A 327 -2.53 -13.75 -27.75
CA TYR A 327 -1.65 -14.51 -26.87
C TYR A 327 -2.41 -15.22 -25.76
N CYS A 328 -3.28 -14.48 -25.05
CA CYS A 328 -4.02 -15.05 -23.92
C CYS A 328 -4.98 -16.16 -24.36
N LYS A 329 -5.63 -16.01 -25.53
CA LYS A 329 -6.51 -17.04 -26.10
C LYS A 329 -5.74 -18.26 -26.54
N GLU A 330 -4.58 -18.09 -27.18
CA GLU A 330 -3.76 -19.19 -27.67
C GLU A 330 -3.06 -19.94 -26.53
N ASN A 331 -2.75 -19.25 -25.40
CA ASN A 331 -1.90 -19.80 -24.35
C ASN A 331 -2.67 -20.11 -23.05
N LEU A 332 -3.98 -20.39 -23.13
CA LEU A 332 -4.83 -20.78 -22.00
C LEU A 332 -4.88 -19.75 -20.85
N LEU A 333 -4.68 -18.46 -21.15
CA LEU A 333 -4.68 -17.38 -20.15
C LEU A 333 -5.89 -16.45 -20.29
N TRP A 334 -6.76 -16.68 -21.29
CA TRP A 334 -8.01 -15.94 -21.44
C TRP A 334 -9.07 -16.48 -20.48
N HIS A 335 -9.76 -15.57 -19.77
CA HIS A 335 -10.81 -15.95 -18.83
C HIS A 335 -11.96 -16.70 -19.51
N ASP A 336 -12.25 -17.89 -19.04
CA ASP A 336 -13.41 -18.67 -19.41
C ASP A 336 -14.28 -18.87 -18.15
N PRO A 337 -15.49 -18.29 -18.12
CA PRO A 337 -16.39 -18.43 -16.96
C PRO A 337 -16.82 -19.88 -16.71
N THR A 338 -16.62 -20.78 -17.68
CA THR A 338 -16.87 -22.21 -17.56
C THR A 338 -15.63 -23.01 -17.18
N ASP A 339 -14.48 -22.37 -16.96
CA ASP A 339 -13.25 -23.03 -16.55
C ASP A 339 -13.43 -23.69 -15.17
N HIS A 340 -12.91 -24.89 -15.06
CA HIS A 340 -12.97 -25.72 -13.87
C HIS A 340 -11.58 -25.88 -13.23
N ALA A 341 -10.87 -24.79 -13.08
CA ALA A 341 -9.60 -24.78 -12.35
C ALA A 341 -9.76 -25.42 -10.97
N THR A 342 -8.75 -26.16 -10.56
CA THR A 342 -8.74 -26.78 -9.23
C THR A 342 -8.02 -25.87 -8.25
N TYR A 343 -8.60 -25.63 -7.07
CA TYR A 343 -8.03 -24.78 -6.04
C TYR A 343 -7.72 -25.57 -4.77
N SER A 344 -6.75 -25.12 -3.98
CA SER A 344 -6.41 -25.68 -2.68
C SER A 344 -7.56 -25.54 -1.69
N GLN A 345 -8.24 -24.40 -1.78
CA GLN A 345 -9.42 -24.03 -1.00
C GLN A 345 -10.31 -23.15 -1.87
N VAL A 346 -11.60 -23.18 -1.64
CA VAL A 346 -12.57 -22.26 -2.26
C VAL A 346 -13.27 -21.47 -1.15
N VAL A 347 -13.33 -20.15 -1.34
CA VAL A 347 -14.08 -19.21 -0.51
C VAL A 347 -15.10 -18.54 -1.41
N GLU A 348 -16.29 -18.27 -0.91
CA GLU A 348 -17.39 -17.72 -1.73
C GLU A 348 -17.95 -16.44 -1.10
N LEU A 349 -18.35 -15.49 -1.95
CA LEU A 349 -19.04 -14.25 -1.58
C LEU A 349 -20.11 -13.94 -2.64
N ASP A 350 -21.35 -13.74 -2.18
CA ASP A 350 -22.34 -13.06 -2.98
C ASP A 350 -22.13 -11.54 -2.86
N LEU A 351 -21.90 -10.86 -3.98
CA LEU A 351 -21.72 -9.41 -4.00
C LEU A 351 -22.93 -8.66 -3.42
N GLY A 352 -24.12 -9.28 -3.45
CA GLY A 352 -25.33 -8.73 -2.84
C GLY A 352 -25.28 -8.63 -1.30
N ASP A 353 -24.37 -9.34 -0.64
CA ASP A 353 -24.18 -9.30 0.81
C ASP A 353 -23.22 -8.18 1.28
N VAL A 354 -22.63 -7.43 0.35
CA VAL A 354 -21.71 -6.33 0.66
C VAL A 354 -22.50 -5.12 1.14
N GLU A 355 -22.14 -4.61 2.29
CA GLU A 355 -22.75 -3.42 2.91
C GLU A 355 -21.73 -2.30 3.14
N PRO A 356 -22.13 -1.01 3.16
CA PRO A 356 -21.25 0.10 3.48
C PRO A 356 -20.53 -0.13 4.80
N SER A 357 -19.21 0.08 4.80
CA SER A 357 -18.35 -0.34 5.89
C SER A 357 -17.16 0.61 6.10
N LEU A 358 -16.61 0.57 7.29
CA LEU A 358 -15.30 1.09 7.66
C LEU A 358 -14.37 -0.06 8.02
N ALA A 359 -13.07 0.20 8.17
CA ALA A 359 -12.16 -0.70 8.85
C ALA A 359 -11.27 0.06 9.83
N GLY A 360 -11.18 -0.41 11.05
CA GLY A 360 -10.40 0.22 12.11
C GLY A 360 -10.87 -0.18 13.50
N PRO A 361 -10.27 0.46 14.53
CA PRO A 361 -9.37 1.62 14.46
C PRO A 361 -7.88 1.31 14.26
N ARG A 362 -7.49 0.05 14.13
CA ARG A 362 -6.06 -0.35 14.18
C ARG A 362 -5.58 -1.19 13.01
N ARG A 363 -6.47 -1.93 12.33
CA ARG A 363 -6.07 -2.87 11.28
C ARG A 363 -7.06 -2.86 10.11
N PRO A 364 -6.61 -3.09 8.88
CA PRO A 364 -7.47 -3.09 7.69
C PRO A 364 -8.56 -4.20 7.69
N GLN A 365 -8.30 -5.30 8.39
CA GLN A 365 -9.23 -6.42 8.49
C GLN A 365 -10.29 -6.26 9.61
N ASP A 366 -10.19 -5.23 10.43
CA ASP A 366 -11.17 -4.93 11.47
C ASP A 366 -12.35 -4.15 10.85
N ARG A 367 -13.11 -4.85 9.98
CA ARG A 367 -14.26 -4.27 9.28
C ARG A 367 -15.42 -4.02 10.24
N VAL A 368 -16.02 -2.86 10.12
CA VAL A 368 -17.18 -2.42 10.88
C VAL A 368 -18.26 -1.95 9.90
N PRO A 369 -19.45 -2.56 9.85
CA PRO A 369 -20.59 -2.03 9.12
C PRO A 369 -20.88 -0.58 9.51
N LEU A 370 -21.19 0.27 8.52
CA LEU A 370 -21.44 1.70 8.77
C LEU A 370 -22.57 1.95 9.77
N ALA A 371 -23.61 1.12 9.74
CA ALA A 371 -24.72 1.18 10.70
C ALA A 371 -24.29 0.92 12.16
N ARG A 372 -23.13 0.29 12.37
CA ARG A 372 -22.55 0.01 13.70
C ARG A 372 -21.34 0.87 14.04
N ALA A 373 -20.98 1.82 13.18
CA ALA A 373 -19.73 2.59 13.32
C ALA A 373 -19.65 3.35 14.65
N LYS A 374 -20.75 4.00 15.06
CA LYS A 374 -20.85 4.70 16.34
C LYS A 374 -20.65 3.77 17.53
N GLU A 375 -21.40 2.67 17.57
CA GLU A 375 -21.35 1.68 18.65
C GLU A 375 -19.94 1.08 18.79
N ALA A 376 -19.37 0.61 17.68
CA ALA A 376 -18.02 0.06 17.65
C ALA A 376 -16.94 1.07 18.08
N PHE A 377 -17.09 2.36 17.72
CA PHE A 377 -16.18 3.39 18.20
C PHE A 377 -16.28 3.56 19.72
N LEU A 378 -17.48 3.63 20.28
CA LEU A 378 -17.70 3.76 21.72
C LEU A 378 -17.13 2.56 22.49
N GLU A 379 -17.33 1.33 21.98
CA GLU A 379 -16.69 0.11 22.51
C GLU A 379 -15.14 0.22 22.51
N THR A 380 -14.59 0.81 21.46
CA THR A 380 -13.15 0.96 21.29
C THR A 380 -12.54 1.97 22.27
N LEU A 381 -13.26 3.01 22.70
CA LEU A 381 -12.75 4.02 23.65
C LEU A 381 -12.22 3.38 24.94
N GLY A 382 -12.89 2.34 25.44
CA GLY A 382 -12.42 1.58 26.62
C GLY A 382 -11.02 0.98 26.43
N THR A 383 -10.66 0.58 25.21
CA THR A 383 -9.32 0.04 24.89
C THR A 383 -8.20 1.10 24.94
N PHE A 384 -8.58 2.36 24.92
CA PHE A 384 -7.67 3.51 25.05
C PHE A 384 -7.66 4.08 26.49
N GLY A 385 -8.34 3.41 27.44
CA GLY A 385 -8.39 3.83 28.84
C GLY A 385 -9.40 4.95 29.14
N VAL A 386 -10.32 5.21 28.20
CA VAL A 386 -11.42 6.16 28.42
C VAL A 386 -12.58 5.42 29.10
N ASP A 387 -12.91 5.81 30.32
CA ASP A 387 -14.06 5.25 31.05
C ASP A 387 -15.37 5.71 30.36
N TYR A 388 -15.99 4.77 29.64
CA TYR A 388 -17.33 4.91 29.12
C TYR A 388 -18.27 4.04 29.97
N PRO A 389 -19.46 4.51 30.41
CA PRO A 389 -20.34 3.68 31.21
C PRO A 389 -20.88 2.52 30.36
N ASN A 390 -20.31 1.37 30.58
CA ASN A 390 -20.56 0.15 29.84
C ASN A 390 -21.74 -0.63 30.42
N GLY A 391 -22.62 -1.11 29.54
CA GLY A 391 -23.54 -2.21 29.87
C GLY A 391 -22.76 -3.52 30.11
N SER A 392 -23.41 -4.52 30.67
CA SER A 392 -22.82 -5.83 31.04
C SER A 392 -22.15 -6.57 29.88
N HIS A 393 -22.53 -6.28 28.65
CA HIS A 393 -21.97 -6.86 27.41
C HIS A 393 -20.53 -6.39 27.15
N ASP A 394 -20.25 -5.12 27.37
CA ASP A 394 -18.94 -4.51 27.10
C ASP A 394 -17.83 -5.09 27.98
N LYS A 395 -18.17 -5.44 29.23
CA LYS A 395 -17.23 -6.05 30.15
C LYS A 395 -16.84 -7.46 29.73
N ALA A 396 -17.79 -8.25 29.20
CA ALA A 396 -17.53 -9.58 28.72
C ALA A 396 -16.63 -9.59 27.45
N VAL A 397 -16.76 -8.55 26.60
CA VAL A 397 -15.91 -8.38 25.41
C VAL A 397 -14.51 -7.90 25.80
N ALA A 398 -14.38 -6.96 26.75
CA ALA A 398 -13.08 -6.49 27.24
C ALA A 398 -12.26 -7.61 27.93
N ASP A 399 -12.93 -8.50 28.68
CA ASP A 399 -12.29 -9.61 29.37
C ASP A 399 -11.85 -10.75 28.42
N THR A 400 -12.34 -10.77 27.17
CA THR A 400 -12.01 -11.79 26.16
C THR A 400 -10.90 -11.37 25.18
N PHE A 401 -10.33 -10.18 25.29
CA PHE A 401 -9.26 -9.72 24.40
C PHE A 401 -7.86 -10.05 24.99
N PRO A 402 -7.01 -10.87 24.30
CA PRO A 402 -7.03 -11.23 22.88
C PRO A 402 -7.34 -12.72 22.61
N ALA A 403 -8.47 -13.23 23.01
CA ALA A 403 -8.84 -14.63 22.75
C ALA A 403 -9.85 -14.75 21.59
N SER A 404 -9.67 -15.77 20.77
CA SER A 404 -10.50 -16.08 19.60
C SER A 404 -11.80 -16.85 19.94
N ASP A 405 -12.18 -16.92 21.21
CA ASP A 405 -13.38 -17.64 21.63
C ASP A 405 -14.58 -16.68 21.79
N PRO A 406 -15.80 -17.08 21.37
CA PRO A 406 -17.01 -16.29 21.54
C PRO A 406 -17.33 -16.09 23.03
N THR A 407 -17.89 -14.92 23.37
CA THR A 407 -18.31 -14.61 24.74
C THR A 407 -19.38 -15.61 25.23
N SER A 408 -19.50 -15.79 26.55
CA SER A 408 -20.48 -16.70 27.16
C SER A 408 -21.95 -16.40 26.79
N GLU A 409 -22.23 -15.17 26.32
CA GLU A 409 -23.56 -14.73 25.87
C GLU A 409 -23.89 -15.14 24.44
N GLN A 410 -22.89 -15.53 23.65
CA GLN A 410 -23.06 -15.96 22.26
C GLN A 410 -23.26 -17.49 22.10
N GLN A 411 -23.46 -18.24 23.17
CA GLN A 411 -23.72 -19.68 23.08
C GLN A 411 -25.18 -19.95 22.69
N PRO A 412 -25.46 -20.97 21.85
CA PRO A 412 -26.83 -21.34 21.45
C PRO A 412 -27.69 -21.73 22.65
N GLY A 413 -28.68 -20.91 22.97
CA GLY A 413 -29.65 -21.21 24.04
C GLY A 413 -30.10 -20.01 24.88
N GLY A 414 -29.53 -18.82 24.62
CA GLY A 414 -29.98 -17.57 25.28
C GLY A 414 -31.37 -17.13 24.80
N THR A 415 -32.23 -16.76 25.73
CA THR A 415 -33.57 -16.24 25.44
C THR A 415 -33.49 -14.78 24.93
N PRO A 416 -34.23 -14.39 23.89
CA PRO A 416 -34.30 -13.02 23.45
C PRO A 416 -34.98 -12.12 24.48
N GLU A 417 -34.38 -10.98 24.78
CA GLU A 417 -35.05 -9.91 25.54
C GLU A 417 -36.12 -9.20 24.69
N PRO A 418 -37.19 -8.66 25.34
CA PRO A 418 -38.29 -8.03 24.63
C PRO A 418 -37.92 -6.63 24.11
N GLU A 419 -38.47 -6.30 22.93
CA GLU A 419 -38.37 -4.99 22.27
C GLU A 419 -38.64 -3.85 23.27
N ARG A 420 -37.70 -2.88 23.34
CA ARG A 420 -37.87 -1.65 24.07
C ARG A 420 -38.49 -0.58 23.19
N ASP A 421 -39.61 -0.01 23.66
CA ASP A 421 -40.22 1.18 23.07
C ASP A 421 -39.25 2.36 23.05
N LEU A 422 -39.06 2.97 21.91
CA LEU A 422 -38.28 4.19 21.71
C LEU A 422 -38.94 5.38 22.39
N VAL A 423 -38.39 5.80 23.51
CA VAL A 423 -38.73 7.09 24.16
C VAL A 423 -37.70 8.12 23.68
N PRO A 424 -38.09 9.32 23.24
CA PRO A 424 -37.16 10.37 22.88
C PRO A 424 -36.35 10.79 24.11
N VAL A 425 -35.03 10.55 24.09
CA VAL A 425 -34.13 10.95 25.18
C VAL A 425 -33.78 12.40 24.98
N ALA A 426 -34.21 13.24 25.94
CA ALA A 426 -33.70 14.60 26.10
C ALA A 426 -32.18 14.56 26.27
N THR A 427 -31.51 15.52 25.68
CA THR A 427 -30.05 15.75 25.68
C THR A 427 -29.48 15.82 27.12
N ALA A 428 -29.19 14.65 27.69
CA ALA A 428 -28.28 14.55 28.82
C ALA A 428 -26.87 14.28 28.23
N GLU A 429 -25.88 15.04 28.67
CA GLU A 429 -24.48 14.79 28.30
C GLU A 429 -24.17 13.32 28.62
N ALA A 430 -23.77 12.58 27.60
CA ALA A 430 -23.34 11.19 27.74
C ALA A 430 -22.06 11.17 28.60
N PRO A 431 -21.97 10.30 29.62
CA PRO A 431 -20.75 10.18 30.42
C PRO A 431 -19.58 9.76 29.53
N GLY A 432 -18.41 10.39 29.71
CA GLY A 432 -17.20 10.11 28.95
C GLY A 432 -16.79 11.22 27.96
N HIS A 433 -17.56 12.27 27.80
CA HIS A 433 -17.16 13.46 27.08
C HIS A 433 -16.06 14.22 27.84
N GLN A 434 -14.99 14.54 27.15
CA GLN A 434 -13.89 15.37 27.66
C GLN A 434 -13.68 16.57 26.74
N ARG A 435 -14.64 17.48 26.77
CA ARG A 435 -14.59 18.68 25.93
C ARG A 435 -13.40 19.54 26.30
N THR A 436 -12.50 19.74 25.35
CA THR A 436 -11.28 20.54 25.51
C THR A 436 -11.36 21.73 24.57
N PRO A 437 -11.40 22.96 25.11
CA PRO A 437 -11.44 24.18 24.29
C PRO A 437 -10.18 24.30 23.41
N VAL A 438 -10.35 24.73 22.16
CA VAL A 438 -9.25 25.02 21.25
C VAL A 438 -8.87 26.48 21.37
N ALA A 439 -7.62 26.76 21.63
CA ALA A 439 -7.14 28.13 21.85
C ALA A 439 -7.38 29.03 20.61
N GLY A 440 -8.08 30.17 20.83
CA GLY A 440 -8.39 31.11 19.76
C GLY A 440 -9.55 30.71 18.84
N ALA A 441 -10.24 29.62 19.12
CA ALA A 441 -11.40 29.14 18.38
C ALA A 441 -12.68 29.20 19.23
N ASP A 442 -13.83 29.10 18.57
CA ASP A 442 -15.16 29.06 19.19
C ASP A 442 -15.74 27.62 19.29
N TYR A 443 -14.86 26.62 19.20
CA TYR A 443 -15.21 25.21 19.27
C TYR A 443 -14.28 24.44 20.24
N GLU A 444 -14.74 23.27 20.60
CA GLU A 444 -14.06 22.33 21.49
C GLU A 444 -13.81 21.02 20.76
N LEU A 445 -12.75 20.29 21.13
CA LEU A 445 -12.52 18.91 20.73
C LEU A 445 -12.98 17.96 21.84
N ASP A 446 -13.34 16.74 21.46
CA ASP A 446 -13.72 15.67 22.36
C ASP A 446 -13.12 14.35 21.87
N HIS A 447 -13.22 13.29 22.67
CA HIS A 447 -12.95 11.94 22.19
C HIS A 447 -13.81 11.65 20.96
N GLY A 448 -13.21 11.09 19.91
CA GLY A 448 -13.87 10.83 18.64
C GLY A 448 -13.87 11.98 17.65
N SER A 449 -13.33 13.15 18.00
CA SER A 449 -13.15 14.23 17.02
C SER A 449 -12.31 13.75 15.85
N VAL A 450 -12.82 13.86 14.63
CA VAL A 450 -12.10 13.57 13.41
C VAL A 450 -11.21 14.76 13.09
N VAL A 451 -9.90 14.63 13.27
CA VAL A 451 -8.93 15.70 13.03
C VAL A 451 -8.20 15.58 11.70
N ILE A 452 -8.25 14.40 11.05
CA ILE A 452 -7.72 14.17 9.70
C ILE A 452 -8.79 13.48 8.86
N ALA A 453 -9.09 14.03 7.68
CA ALA A 453 -9.92 13.41 6.66
C ALA A 453 -9.17 13.45 5.32
N ALA A 454 -8.67 12.29 4.85
CA ALA A 454 -7.76 12.24 3.71
C ALA A 454 -8.28 11.32 2.60
N ILE A 455 -8.53 11.88 1.42
CA ILE A 455 -8.63 11.10 0.19
C ILE A 455 -7.20 10.90 -0.30
N THR A 456 -6.66 9.69 -0.06
CA THR A 456 -5.26 9.36 -0.35
C THR A 456 -5.12 8.39 -1.50
N SER A 457 -4.00 8.42 -2.20
CA SER A 457 -3.77 7.79 -3.50
C SER A 457 -3.74 6.25 -3.51
N CYS A 458 -3.72 5.59 -2.36
CA CYS A 458 -3.35 4.18 -2.29
C CYS A 458 -4.32 3.23 -3.02
N THR A 459 -5.52 2.98 -2.47
CA THR A 459 -6.41 1.91 -2.95
C THR A 459 -7.47 2.42 -3.91
N ASN A 460 -8.05 3.58 -3.60
CA ASN A 460 -9.32 4.00 -4.14
C ASN A 460 -9.22 5.00 -5.31
N THR A 461 -8.11 5.75 -5.44
CA THR A 461 -8.05 6.84 -6.43
C THR A 461 -7.94 6.37 -7.87
N SER A 462 -7.53 5.12 -8.11
CA SER A 462 -7.59 4.49 -9.43
C SER A 462 -9.01 4.13 -9.87
N ASN A 463 -10.00 4.25 -8.96
CA ASN A 463 -11.38 3.88 -9.20
C ASN A 463 -12.26 5.14 -9.40
N PRO A 464 -12.65 5.46 -10.64
CA PRO A 464 -13.47 6.64 -10.92
C PRO A 464 -14.83 6.62 -10.23
N GLN A 465 -15.40 5.43 -9.93
CA GLN A 465 -16.73 5.34 -9.30
C GLN A 465 -16.71 5.98 -7.91
N VAL A 466 -15.80 5.59 -7.04
CA VAL A 466 -15.73 6.13 -5.68
C VAL A 466 -15.21 7.56 -5.65
N MET A 467 -14.35 7.93 -6.60
CA MET A 467 -13.85 9.29 -6.70
C MET A 467 -14.94 10.26 -7.16
N VAL A 468 -15.64 9.96 -8.24
CA VAL A 468 -16.75 10.77 -8.73
C VAL A 468 -17.86 10.85 -7.68
N ALA A 469 -18.17 9.76 -6.99
CA ALA A 469 -19.14 9.77 -5.89
C ALA A 469 -18.73 10.74 -4.77
N ALA A 470 -17.45 10.81 -4.39
CA ALA A 470 -16.96 11.79 -3.42
C ALA A 470 -17.13 13.24 -3.89
N GLY A 471 -16.82 13.52 -5.15
CA GLY A 471 -17.02 14.85 -5.74
C GLY A 471 -18.49 15.27 -5.82
N ILE A 472 -19.39 14.35 -6.15
CA ILE A 472 -20.83 14.60 -6.17
C ILE A 472 -21.36 14.84 -4.75
N LEU A 473 -20.95 14.03 -3.77
CA LEU A 473 -21.33 14.23 -2.37
C LEU A 473 -20.86 15.60 -1.86
N ALA A 474 -19.63 16.02 -2.21
CA ALA A 474 -19.12 17.35 -1.88
C ALA A 474 -19.99 18.47 -2.50
N ARG A 475 -20.39 18.33 -3.77
CA ARG A 475 -21.32 19.27 -4.42
C ARG A 475 -22.66 19.32 -3.68
N ASN A 476 -23.27 18.17 -3.42
CA ASN A 476 -24.59 18.08 -2.76
C ASN A 476 -24.56 18.68 -1.36
N ALA A 477 -23.46 18.52 -0.63
CA ALA A 477 -23.26 19.13 0.70
C ALA A 477 -23.20 20.66 0.62
N LEU A 478 -22.43 21.20 -0.32
CA LEU A 478 -22.34 22.66 -0.51
C LEU A 478 -23.65 23.28 -0.97
N GLU A 479 -24.39 22.61 -1.84
CA GLU A 479 -25.75 23.07 -2.29
C GLU A 479 -26.73 23.13 -1.12
N ARG A 480 -26.52 22.32 -0.06
CA ARG A 480 -27.26 22.36 1.20
C ARG A 480 -26.66 23.33 2.24
N GLY A 481 -25.55 24.03 1.91
CA GLY A 481 -24.90 24.98 2.81
C GLY A 481 -23.98 24.34 3.87
N LEU A 482 -23.74 23.03 3.77
CA LEU A 482 -22.83 22.35 4.71
C LEU A 482 -21.37 22.68 4.40
N GLN A 483 -20.56 22.70 5.46
CA GLN A 483 -19.13 22.89 5.39
C GLN A 483 -18.42 21.83 6.24
N ARG A 484 -17.16 21.48 5.91
CA ARG A 484 -16.35 20.66 6.79
C ARG A 484 -16.15 21.35 8.15
N LYS A 485 -15.94 20.56 9.18
CA LYS A 485 -15.66 21.14 10.50
C LYS A 485 -14.27 21.82 10.51
N PRO A 486 -14.12 22.96 11.20
CA PRO A 486 -12.87 23.76 11.14
C PRO A 486 -11.65 23.04 11.70
N TRP A 487 -11.82 22.12 12.63
CA TRP A 487 -10.74 21.33 13.20
C TRP A 487 -10.25 20.17 12.32
N VAL A 488 -10.94 19.86 11.22
CA VAL A 488 -10.61 18.75 10.33
C VAL A 488 -9.54 19.18 9.32
N LYS A 489 -8.38 18.58 9.37
CA LYS A 489 -7.36 18.66 8.32
C LYS A 489 -7.80 17.78 7.16
N SER A 490 -8.31 18.41 6.09
CA SER A 490 -8.74 17.69 4.88
C SER A 490 -7.69 17.77 3.77
N SER A 491 -7.57 16.70 2.98
CA SER A 491 -6.63 16.64 1.87
C SER A 491 -7.11 15.73 0.75
N LEU A 492 -6.73 16.05 -0.49
CA LEU A 492 -6.89 15.21 -1.66
C LEU A 492 -5.51 14.97 -2.28
N ALA A 493 -5.05 13.72 -2.26
CA ALA A 493 -3.84 13.29 -2.93
C ALA A 493 -4.19 12.22 -3.98
N PRO A 494 -4.46 12.61 -5.23
CA PRO A 494 -4.80 11.66 -6.29
C PRO A 494 -3.62 10.75 -6.62
N GLY A 495 -3.93 9.53 -7.06
CA GLY A 495 -2.92 8.55 -7.48
C GLY A 495 -2.34 8.82 -8.87
N SER A 496 -2.97 9.69 -9.66
CA SER A 496 -2.41 10.21 -10.92
C SER A 496 -3.08 11.54 -11.32
N LYS A 497 -2.43 12.26 -12.24
CA LYS A 497 -2.99 13.48 -12.83
C LYS A 497 -4.27 13.24 -13.62
N VAL A 498 -4.55 12.02 -14.04
CA VAL A 498 -5.80 11.66 -14.74
C VAL A 498 -7.02 11.95 -13.86
N VAL A 499 -6.88 11.70 -12.53
CA VAL A 499 -7.96 11.97 -11.56
C VAL A 499 -8.33 13.46 -11.54
N THR A 500 -7.36 14.35 -11.49
CA THR A 500 -7.60 15.81 -11.53
C THR A 500 -8.26 16.22 -12.84
N ARG A 501 -7.80 15.67 -13.97
CA ARG A 501 -8.36 15.98 -15.28
C ARG A 501 -9.84 15.62 -15.40
N TYR A 502 -10.24 14.41 -14.96
CA TYR A 502 -11.65 14.06 -15.03
C TYR A 502 -12.50 14.80 -13.97
N TYR A 503 -11.96 15.17 -12.83
CA TYR A 503 -12.63 16.04 -11.86
C TYR A 503 -12.89 17.45 -12.41
N GLU A 504 -11.91 18.02 -13.10
CA GLU A 504 -12.06 19.29 -13.80
C GLU A 504 -13.12 19.21 -14.91
N GLN A 505 -13.05 18.14 -15.73
CA GLN A 505 -14.01 17.89 -16.80
C GLN A 505 -15.44 17.70 -16.26
N ALA A 506 -15.60 17.02 -15.15
CA ALA A 506 -16.88 16.83 -14.46
C ALA A 506 -17.37 18.09 -13.71
N GLY A 507 -16.50 19.12 -13.54
CA GLY A 507 -16.78 20.30 -12.76
C GLY A 507 -16.87 20.04 -11.24
N LEU A 508 -16.29 18.90 -10.77
CA LEU A 508 -16.35 18.48 -9.36
C LEU A 508 -15.18 19.01 -8.52
N GLN A 509 -14.02 19.30 -9.13
CA GLN A 509 -12.84 19.79 -8.41
C GLN A 509 -13.13 21.02 -7.55
N LYS A 510 -13.89 21.99 -8.09
CA LYS A 510 -14.24 23.23 -7.39
C LYS A 510 -15.01 22.98 -6.08
N HIS A 511 -15.84 21.94 -6.03
CA HIS A 511 -16.66 21.62 -4.86
C HIS A 511 -15.81 20.95 -3.77
N LEU A 512 -14.90 20.05 -4.17
CA LEU A 512 -13.91 19.49 -3.28
C LEU A 512 -12.99 20.58 -2.70
N ASP A 513 -12.52 21.51 -3.55
CA ASP A 513 -11.68 22.64 -3.13
C ASP A 513 -12.39 23.54 -2.11
N GLU A 514 -13.67 23.80 -2.32
CA GLU A 514 -14.50 24.65 -1.44
C GLU A 514 -14.71 24.00 -0.07
N LEU A 515 -14.81 22.66 -0.01
CA LEU A 515 -14.83 21.90 1.25
C LEU A 515 -13.43 21.72 1.86
N GLY A 516 -12.37 22.24 1.24
CA GLY A 516 -10.99 22.12 1.71
C GLY A 516 -10.29 20.82 1.33
N PHE A 517 -10.88 20.02 0.45
CA PHE A 517 -10.22 18.87 -0.18
C PHE A 517 -9.42 19.31 -1.43
N ASN A 518 -8.55 20.31 -1.21
CA ASN A 518 -7.63 20.75 -2.27
C ASN A 518 -6.61 19.65 -2.57
N THR A 519 -6.18 19.57 -3.83
CA THR A 519 -5.05 18.71 -4.19
C THR A 519 -3.79 19.17 -3.45
N VAL A 520 -3.17 18.26 -2.69
CA VAL A 520 -1.97 18.54 -1.87
C VAL A 520 -0.70 17.96 -2.46
N GLY A 521 -0.81 17.02 -3.38
CA GLY A 521 0.28 16.32 -4.05
C GLY A 521 -0.26 15.15 -4.86
N TYR A 522 0.62 14.48 -5.61
CA TYR A 522 0.34 13.21 -6.28
C TYR A 522 1.27 12.15 -5.70
N GLY A 523 0.73 11.03 -5.25
CA GLY A 523 1.47 9.95 -4.62
C GLY A 523 1.01 9.65 -3.21
N CYS A 524 1.75 8.80 -2.50
CA CYS A 524 1.39 8.34 -1.17
C CYS A 524 1.66 9.43 -0.13
N THR A 525 0.62 9.84 0.58
CA THR A 525 0.70 10.90 1.60
C THR A 525 0.31 10.36 2.98
N THR A 526 -0.92 10.60 3.43
CA THR A 526 -1.40 10.24 4.76
C THR A 526 -1.23 8.75 5.10
N CYS A 527 -1.47 7.84 4.16
CA CYS A 527 -1.37 6.40 4.40
C CYS A 527 0.05 5.90 4.76
N ILE A 528 1.10 6.61 4.32
CA ILE A 528 2.51 6.29 4.66
C ILE A 528 3.02 7.11 5.86
N GLY A 529 2.20 7.97 6.44
CA GLY A 529 2.62 8.84 7.54
C GLY A 529 3.08 10.23 7.13
N ASN A 530 2.89 10.60 5.86
CA ASN A 530 3.19 11.92 5.34
C ASN A 530 2.01 12.90 5.53
N SER A 531 1.27 12.76 6.64
CA SER A 531 0.13 13.62 6.96
C SER A 531 0.53 15.08 7.22
N GLY A 532 1.80 15.34 7.50
CA GLY A 532 2.27 16.63 7.97
C GLY A 532 1.72 16.98 9.37
N PRO A 533 2.12 18.11 9.97
CA PRO A 533 1.70 18.50 11.30
C PRO A 533 0.20 18.85 11.35
N LEU A 534 -0.45 18.64 12.49
CA LEU A 534 -1.71 19.30 12.82
C LEU A 534 -1.44 20.77 13.15
N ALA A 535 -2.50 21.59 13.16
CA ALA A 535 -2.38 22.95 13.65
C ALA A 535 -2.01 22.96 15.15
N ASP A 536 -1.14 23.90 15.56
CA ASP A 536 -0.59 23.92 16.92
C ASP A 536 -1.67 23.98 18.00
N GLU A 537 -2.74 24.71 17.77
CA GLU A 537 -3.89 24.81 18.66
C GLU A 537 -4.66 23.49 18.79
N ILE A 538 -4.74 22.69 17.72
CA ILE A 538 -5.36 21.37 17.71
C ILE A 538 -4.46 20.36 18.47
N SER A 539 -3.16 20.34 18.17
CA SER A 539 -2.17 19.51 18.88
C SER A 539 -2.16 19.80 20.38
N SER A 540 -2.22 21.08 20.76
CA SER A 540 -2.28 21.50 22.17
C SER A 540 -3.54 20.97 22.85
N ALA A 541 -4.71 21.13 22.24
CA ALA A 541 -5.98 20.64 22.80
C ALA A 541 -6.00 19.11 22.93
N ILE A 542 -5.47 18.38 21.93
CA ILE A 542 -5.34 16.90 22.00
C ILE A 542 -4.48 16.48 23.19
N THR A 543 -3.35 17.16 23.39
CA THR A 543 -2.41 16.85 24.48
C THR A 543 -2.97 17.22 25.84
N GLU A 544 -3.53 18.41 26.00
CA GLU A 544 -4.11 18.89 27.26
C GLU A 544 -5.30 18.05 27.72
N GLY A 545 -6.15 17.63 26.77
CA GLY A 545 -7.30 16.78 27.02
C GLY A 545 -6.99 15.27 27.04
N ASP A 546 -5.76 14.83 26.78
CA ASP A 546 -5.43 13.41 26.51
C ASP A 546 -6.46 12.74 25.60
N LEU A 547 -6.85 13.44 24.53
CA LEU A 547 -7.97 13.04 23.69
C LEU A 547 -7.65 11.82 22.83
N VAL A 548 -8.62 10.95 22.63
CA VAL A 548 -8.63 9.92 21.60
C VAL A 548 -9.29 10.52 20.35
N VAL A 549 -8.48 11.17 19.51
CA VAL A 549 -8.94 11.72 18.23
C VAL A 549 -8.77 10.73 17.11
N CYS A 550 -9.50 10.97 16.00
CA CYS A 550 -9.63 10.04 14.90
C CYS A 550 -9.10 10.60 13.58
N SER A 551 -8.63 9.68 12.72
CA SER A 551 -8.46 9.92 11.29
C SER A 551 -9.40 9.03 10.47
N VAL A 552 -9.89 9.56 9.35
CA VAL A 552 -10.63 8.80 8.34
C VAL A 552 -9.94 9.00 6.99
N LEU A 553 -9.51 7.90 6.37
CA LEU A 553 -8.73 7.96 5.13
C LEU A 553 -9.14 6.87 4.14
N SER A 554 -9.07 7.20 2.85
CA SER A 554 -9.36 6.24 1.77
C SER A 554 -8.13 5.39 1.37
N GLY A 555 -7.29 5.08 2.35
CA GLY A 555 -6.08 4.26 2.18
C GLY A 555 -6.32 2.77 2.37
N ASN A 556 -5.21 2.05 2.60
CA ASN A 556 -5.19 0.61 2.84
C ASN A 556 -4.58 0.22 4.20
N ARG A 557 -3.89 1.13 4.87
CA ARG A 557 -3.27 0.90 6.19
C ARG A 557 -3.67 1.99 7.18
N ASN A 558 -3.96 1.57 8.39
CA ASN A 558 -4.43 2.44 9.48
C ASN A 558 -3.76 2.12 10.82
N PHE A 559 -2.51 1.67 10.78
CA PHE A 559 -1.77 1.33 11.99
C PHE A 559 -1.55 2.56 12.88
N GLU A 560 -1.64 2.36 14.20
CA GLU A 560 -1.35 3.38 15.20
C GLU A 560 0.07 3.94 15.02
N ALA A 561 0.24 5.24 15.23
CA ALA A 561 1.47 5.99 15.04
C ALA A 561 2.01 6.04 13.60
N ARG A 562 1.39 5.35 12.63
CA ARG A 562 1.76 5.42 11.23
C ARG A 562 1.13 6.64 10.54
N ILE A 563 -0.17 6.85 10.74
CA ILE A 563 -0.91 7.92 10.06
C ILE A 563 -0.50 9.30 10.60
N HIS A 564 -0.55 9.45 11.90
CA HIS A 564 -0.06 10.63 12.62
C HIS A 564 0.26 10.27 14.06
N PRO A 565 1.34 10.76 14.67
CA PRO A 565 1.75 10.36 16.03
C PRO A 565 0.73 10.74 17.12
N GLU A 566 -0.07 11.78 16.90
CA GLU A 566 -1.06 12.27 17.87
C GLU A 566 -2.47 11.67 17.66
N VAL A 567 -2.67 10.86 16.61
CA VAL A 567 -3.99 10.29 16.29
C VAL A 567 -4.01 8.81 16.67
N LYS A 568 -4.79 8.49 17.71
CA LYS A 568 -4.82 7.15 18.29
C LYS A 568 -5.73 6.18 17.51
N ALA A 569 -6.85 6.65 16.95
CA ALA A 569 -7.84 5.82 16.26
C ALA A 569 -7.90 6.16 14.76
N ASN A 570 -7.62 5.18 13.89
CA ASN A 570 -7.48 5.40 12.46
C ASN A 570 -8.42 4.49 11.68
N TYR A 571 -9.25 5.07 10.79
CA TYR A 571 -10.27 4.33 10.06
C TYR A 571 -10.07 4.43 8.55
N LEU A 572 -10.16 3.28 7.88
CA LEU A 572 -10.25 3.20 6.42
C LEU A 572 -11.72 3.32 6.00
N ALA A 573 -11.96 4.12 4.98
CA ALA A 573 -13.29 4.37 4.44
C ALA A 573 -13.25 4.65 2.93
N SER A 574 -14.38 4.55 2.27
CA SER A 574 -14.52 5.01 0.88
C SER A 574 -14.33 6.54 0.78
N PRO A 575 -13.83 7.06 -0.36
CA PRO A 575 -13.70 8.50 -0.57
C PRO A 575 -14.96 9.33 -0.25
N PRO A 576 -16.18 8.93 -0.63
CA PRO A 576 -17.37 9.67 -0.21
C PRO A 576 -17.59 9.65 1.30
N LEU A 577 -17.30 8.55 2.01
CA LEU A 577 -17.37 8.52 3.48
C LEU A 577 -16.30 9.39 4.12
N VAL A 578 -15.11 9.52 3.54
CA VAL A 578 -14.09 10.49 4.02
C VAL A 578 -14.63 11.91 3.99
N VAL A 579 -15.34 12.31 2.91
CA VAL A 579 -15.99 13.62 2.82
C VAL A 579 -17.10 13.73 3.87
N ALA A 580 -17.93 12.70 4.03
CA ALA A 580 -19.01 12.69 5.02
C ALA A 580 -18.48 12.87 6.46
N TYR A 581 -17.42 12.16 6.83
CA TYR A 581 -16.80 12.31 8.15
C TYR A 581 -16.12 13.66 8.36
N ALA A 582 -15.64 14.32 7.31
CA ALA A 582 -15.14 15.68 7.40
C ALA A 582 -16.25 16.70 7.68
N LEU A 583 -17.45 16.46 7.12
CA LEU A 583 -18.65 17.26 7.39
C LEU A 583 -19.17 17.03 8.82
N ALA A 584 -19.22 15.79 9.29
CA ALA A 584 -19.64 15.43 10.63
C ALA A 584 -18.63 15.89 11.70
N GLY A 585 -17.33 15.75 11.43
CA GLY A 585 -16.21 16.12 12.31
C GLY A 585 -16.06 15.22 13.54
N ARG A 586 -16.79 14.11 13.61
CA ARG A 586 -16.81 13.19 14.75
C ARG A 586 -17.05 11.74 14.31
N MET A 587 -16.52 10.79 15.05
CA MET A 587 -16.67 9.37 14.76
C MET A 587 -17.92 8.76 15.38
N ASP A 588 -18.43 9.32 16.45
CA ASP A 588 -19.57 8.86 17.23
C ASP A 588 -20.93 9.28 16.63
N ILE A 589 -21.02 9.41 15.34
CA ILE A 589 -22.26 9.72 14.61
C ILE A 589 -23.00 8.45 14.19
N ASP A 590 -24.31 8.45 14.42
CA ASP A 590 -25.21 7.44 13.87
C ASP A 590 -25.75 7.90 12.52
N TRP A 591 -25.26 7.30 11.45
CA TRP A 591 -25.54 7.70 10.08
C TRP A 591 -27.00 7.48 9.63
N GLU A 592 -27.76 6.65 10.34
CA GLU A 592 -29.15 6.36 9.99
C GLU A 592 -30.12 7.40 10.56
N VAL A 593 -29.85 7.89 11.78
CA VAL A 593 -30.81 8.69 12.55
C VAL A 593 -30.29 10.06 12.96
N GLU A 594 -28.98 10.32 12.91
CA GLU A 594 -28.42 11.63 13.27
C GLU A 594 -28.13 12.48 12.03
N PRO A 595 -28.51 13.76 12.02
CA PRO A 595 -28.15 14.67 10.94
C PRO A 595 -26.66 15.02 10.98
N ILE A 596 -26.07 15.25 9.81
CA ILE A 596 -24.70 15.77 9.64
C ILE A 596 -24.65 17.26 10.01
N GLY A 597 -25.73 17.96 9.77
CA GLY A 597 -25.89 19.38 10.02
C GLY A 597 -27.28 19.85 9.58
N THR A 598 -27.45 21.15 9.51
CA THR A 598 -28.71 21.77 9.02
C THR A 598 -28.44 22.56 7.74
N ASP A 599 -29.41 22.63 6.88
CA ASP A 599 -29.35 23.41 5.64
C ASP A 599 -29.62 24.92 5.90
N GLN A 600 -29.66 25.69 4.82
CA GLN A 600 -29.95 27.14 4.85
C GLN A 600 -31.34 27.51 5.36
N ASN A 601 -32.24 26.53 5.50
CA ASN A 601 -33.60 26.71 6.00
C ASN A 601 -33.77 26.15 7.42
N ASP A 602 -32.69 25.78 8.08
CA ASP A 602 -32.63 25.08 9.37
C ASP A 602 -33.26 23.66 9.33
N ASP A 603 -33.37 23.03 8.13
CA ASP A 603 -33.79 21.65 7.98
C ASP A 603 -32.62 20.69 8.20
N ASP A 604 -32.86 19.59 8.91
CA ASP A 604 -31.86 18.54 9.15
C ASP A 604 -31.42 17.86 7.86
N VAL A 605 -30.10 17.72 7.66
CA VAL A 605 -29.47 17.06 6.52
C VAL A 605 -28.81 15.77 6.95
N TYR A 606 -29.20 14.65 6.37
CA TYR A 606 -28.70 13.31 6.63
C TYR A 606 -27.77 12.83 5.52
N LEU A 607 -26.97 11.79 5.79
CA LEU A 607 -26.07 11.18 4.79
C LEU A 607 -26.84 10.76 3.52
N ARG A 608 -28.00 10.15 3.66
CA ARG A 608 -28.85 9.71 2.55
C ARG A 608 -29.28 10.85 1.60
N ASP A 609 -29.34 12.09 2.10
CA ASP A 609 -29.73 13.27 1.33
C ASP A 609 -28.57 13.79 0.45
N LEU A 610 -27.35 13.38 0.77
CA LEU A 610 -26.13 13.79 0.08
C LEU A 610 -25.58 12.69 -0.84
N TRP A 611 -25.92 11.42 -0.55
CA TRP A 611 -25.37 10.26 -1.28
C TRP A 611 -25.80 10.24 -2.72
N PRO A 612 -24.86 10.15 -3.71
CA PRO A 612 -25.24 10.12 -5.12
C PRO A 612 -25.86 8.79 -5.52
N SER A 613 -26.78 8.82 -6.48
CA SER A 613 -27.29 7.59 -7.09
C SER A 613 -26.23 6.94 -7.98
N ALA A 614 -26.29 5.60 -8.13
CA ALA A 614 -25.42 4.86 -9.02
C ALA A 614 -25.50 5.37 -10.47
N LYS A 615 -26.71 5.76 -10.91
CA LYS A 615 -26.93 6.35 -12.25
C LYS A 615 -26.19 7.67 -12.43
N GLU A 616 -26.26 8.57 -11.46
CA GLU A 616 -25.58 9.87 -11.54
C GLU A 616 -24.07 9.72 -11.60
N VAL A 617 -23.52 8.82 -10.80
CA VAL A 617 -22.09 8.48 -10.83
C VAL A 617 -21.69 7.93 -12.20
N SER A 618 -22.44 6.95 -12.73
CA SER A 618 -22.16 6.34 -14.04
C SER A 618 -22.25 7.35 -15.19
N ASP A 619 -23.30 8.18 -15.24
CA ASP A 619 -23.48 9.22 -16.27
C ASP A 619 -22.33 10.25 -16.22
N THR A 620 -21.86 10.61 -15.01
CA THR A 620 -20.74 11.53 -14.82
C THR A 620 -19.43 10.90 -15.30
N ILE A 621 -19.16 9.64 -14.97
CA ILE A 621 -17.98 8.92 -15.47
C ILE A 621 -18.00 8.85 -17.00
N ALA A 622 -19.11 8.44 -17.59
CA ALA A 622 -19.25 8.33 -19.04
C ALA A 622 -19.02 9.66 -19.79
N SER A 623 -19.30 10.79 -19.14
CA SER A 623 -19.08 12.12 -19.72
C SER A 623 -17.71 12.73 -19.44
N SER A 624 -17.00 12.28 -18.39
CA SER A 624 -15.79 12.96 -17.90
C SER A 624 -14.52 12.12 -17.97
N VAL A 625 -14.58 10.78 -17.87
CA VAL A 625 -13.40 9.92 -17.97
C VAL A 625 -13.15 9.55 -19.42
N ARG A 626 -12.03 10.02 -19.99
CA ARG A 626 -11.74 9.92 -21.42
C ARG A 626 -10.32 9.42 -21.67
N ALA A 627 -10.14 8.72 -22.79
CA ALA A 627 -8.83 8.20 -23.21
C ALA A 627 -7.79 9.32 -23.41
N GLU A 628 -8.21 10.50 -23.83
CA GLU A 628 -7.32 11.65 -24.00
C GLU A 628 -6.65 12.06 -22.69
N HIS A 629 -7.33 11.94 -21.54
CA HIS A 629 -6.74 12.27 -20.23
C HIS A 629 -5.53 11.38 -19.90
N PHE A 630 -5.59 10.10 -20.26
CA PHE A 630 -4.50 9.16 -20.07
C PHE A 630 -3.34 9.42 -21.06
N SER A 631 -3.66 9.54 -22.35
CA SER A 631 -2.64 9.76 -23.39
C SER A 631 -1.87 11.06 -23.19
N GLU A 632 -2.55 12.16 -22.80
CA GLU A 632 -1.92 13.43 -22.50
C GLU A 632 -1.10 13.40 -21.21
N THR A 633 -1.58 12.70 -20.17
CA THR A 633 -0.87 12.59 -18.89
C THR A 633 0.45 11.82 -19.04
N TYR A 634 0.44 10.75 -19.85
CA TYR A 634 1.57 9.84 -19.96
C TYR A 634 2.41 10.00 -21.24
N SER A 635 2.10 10.98 -22.11
CA SER A 635 2.83 11.21 -23.36
C SER A 635 4.32 11.42 -23.17
N ASP A 636 4.73 11.97 -22.02
CA ASP A 636 6.14 12.30 -21.71
C ASP A 636 6.44 12.04 -20.22
N VAL A 637 6.10 10.85 -19.76
CA VAL A 637 6.11 10.51 -18.32
C VAL A 637 7.52 10.51 -17.69
N PHE A 638 8.57 10.31 -18.48
CA PHE A 638 9.94 10.19 -17.98
C PHE A 638 10.76 11.49 -18.01
N THR A 639 10.28 12.55 -18.69
CA THR A 639 11.01 13.83 -18.81
C THR A 639 10.91 14.69 -17.56
N GLY A 640 9.76 14.69 -16.90
CA GLY A 640 9.51 15.49 -15.70
C GLY A 640 9.27 16.97 -15.95
N ASP A 641 8.99 17.67 -14.87
CA ASP A 641 8.76 19.12 -14.88
C ASP A 641 10.06 19.94 -14.95
N GLU A 642 9.93 21.27 -14.89
CA GLU A 642 11.08 22.19 -14.95
C GLU A 642 12.01 21.99 -13.75
N ALA A 643 11.48 21.77 -12.54
CA ALA A 643 12.28 21.58 -11.34
C ALA A 643 13.13 20.30 -11.41
N TRP A 644 12.54 19.21 -11.89
CA TRP A 644 13.27 17.95 -12.12
C TRP A 644 14.37 18.10 -13.16
N ARG A 645 14.08 18.77 -14.28
CA ARG A 645 15.05 18.97 -15.37
C ARG A 645 16.17 19.93 -15.01
N ALA A 646 15.93 20.85 -14.05
CA ALA A 646 16.91 21.81 -13.59
C ALA A 646 17.91 21.28 -12.55
N LEU A 647 17.76 20.02 -12.11
CA LEU A 647 18.73 19.40 -11.20
C LEU A 647 20.11 19.31 -11.88
N ASP A 648 21.14 19.81 -11.20
CA ASP A 648 22.53 19.80 -11.68
C ASP A 648 23.16 18.43 -11.39
N VAL A 649 22.98 17.50 -12.31
CA VAL A 649 23.39 16.10 -12.16
C VAL A 649 24.88 15.93 -12.41
N PRO A 650 25.64 15.24 -11.52
CA PRO A 650 27.04 14.93 -11.78
C PRO A 650 27.21 14.07 -13.05
N GLU A 651 28.13 14.50 -13.92
CA GLU A 651 28.45 13.71 -15.12
C GLU A 651 29.37 12.53 -14.76
N GLY A 652 29.17 11.39 -15.41
CA GLY A 652 30.04 10.23 -15.31
C GLY A 652 29.36 8.92 -14.94
N GLU A 653 30.10 7.82 -15.08
CA GLU A 653 29.61 6.46 -14.81
C GLU A 653 29.60 6.13 -13.32
N LEU A 654 30.41 6.81 -12.52
CA LEU A 654 30.48 6.69 -11.07
C LEU A 654 29.77 7.88 -10.43
N PHE A 655 28.95 7.59 -9.40
CA PHE A 655 28.34 8.67 -8.64
C PHE A 655 29.40 9.37 -7.76
N ALA A 656 29.31 10.68 -7.69
CA ALA A 656 30.17 11.50 -6.84
C ALA A 656 29.61 11.53 -5.41
N TRP A 657 30.03 10.58 -4.57
CA TRP A 657 29.57 10.48 -3.19
C TRP A 657 30.04 11.64 -2.33
N GLU A 658 29.13 12.22 -1.58
CA GLU A 658 29.43 13.24 -0.57
C GLU A 658 29.67 12.55 0.78
N PRO A 659 30.90 12.56 1.33
CA PRO A 659 31.23 11.82 2.55
C PRO A 659 30.43 12.23 3.78
N ASP A 660 29.98 13.49 3.84
CA ASP A 660 29.23 14.05 4.97
C ASP A 660 27.71 14.08 4.71
N SER A 661 27.25 13.47 3.61
CA SER A 661 25.82 13.37 3.31
C SER A 661 25.05 12.67 4.42
N THR A 662 23.88 13.22 4.75
CA THR A 662 22.92 12.59 5.66
C THR A 662 21.74 11.95 4.93
N TYR A 663 21.73 11.95 3.57
CA TYR A 663 20.66 11.40 2.72
C TYR A 663 21.10 10.22 1.86
N VAL A 664 22.22 10.37 1.11
CA VAL A 664 22.72 9.36 0.17
C VAL A 664 24.18 9.12 0.47
N ARG A 665 24.53 7.90 0.89
CA ARG A 665 25.90 7.59 1.32
C ARG A 665 26.35 6.26 0.76
N GLN A 666 27.64 6.21 0.33
CA GLN A 666 28.21 4.96 -0.15
C GLN A 666 28.17 3.90 0.95
N PRO A 667 27.56 2.74 0.75
CA PRO A 667 27.53 1.67 1.74
C PRO A 667 28.88 0.96 1.81
N PRO A 668 29.23 0.38 2.99
CA PRO A 668 30.55 -0.22 3.22
C PRO A 668 30.65 -1.68 2.74
N TYR A 669 29.67 -2.23 2.04
CA TYR A 669 29.57 -3.66 1.73
C TYR A 669 30.76 -4.20 0.93
N PHE A 670 31.36 -3.35 0.11
CA PHE A 670 32.44 -3.72 -0.80
C PHE A 670 33.82 -3.28 -0.31
N GLU A 671 33.93 -2.68 0.89
CA GLU A 671 35.21 -2.29 1.48
C GLU A 671 36.08 -3.52 1.73
N GLY A 672 37.29 -3.51 1.16
CA GLY A 672 38.21 -4.63 1.28
C GLY A 672 37.83 -5.90 0.53
N MET A 673 36.82 -5.83 -0.37
CA MET A 673 36.44 -6.96 -1.20
C MET A 673 37.59 -7.39 -2.11
N SER A 674 37.88 -8.70 -2.16
CA SER A 674 38.89 -9.30 -3.04
C SER A 674 38.25 -9.92 -4.27
N ARG A 675 39.08 -10.16 -5.33
CA ARG A 675 38.60 -10.89 -6.52
C ARG A 675 38.28 -12.35 -6.25
N GLU A 676 38.95 -12.93 -5.27
CA GLU A 676 38.71 -14.31 -4.86
C GLU A 676 37.67 -14.32 -3.74
N PRO A 677 36.58 -15.07 -3.87
CA PRO A 677 35.58 -15.19 -2.84
C PRO A 677 36.17 -15.85 -1.57
N GLY A 678 35.76 -15.38 -0.40
CA GLY A 678 36.10 -16.02 0.87
C GLY A 678 35.39 -17.36 1.04
N ASN A 679 35.86 -18.17 1.99
CA ASN A 679 35.16 -19.39 2.38
C ASN A 679 34.02 -19.09 3.35
N VAL A 680 32.95 -19.89 3.28
CA VAL A 680 31.90 -19.89 4.28
C VAL A 680 32.47 -20.48 5.58
N ALA A 681 32.19 -19.79 6.70
CA ALA A 681 32.58 -20.23 8.03
C ALA A 681 31.40 -20.28 8.98
N ASP A 682 31.47 -21.15 9.99
CA ASP A 682 30.47 -21.18 11.04
C ASP A 682 30.51 -19.90 11.87
N VAL A 683 29.34 -19.48 12.39
CA VAL A 683 29.22 -18.37 13.33
C VAL A 683 29.33 -18.93 14.74
N GLU A 684 30.46 -18.66 15.42
CA GLU A 684 30.73 -19.18 16.76
C GLU A 684 30.54 -18.09 17.84
N ASP A 685 30.13 -18.49 19.02
CA ASP A 685 30.00 -17.65 20.23
C ASP A 685 29.07 -16.43 20.08
N ALA A 686 28.13 -16.47 19.13
CA ALA A 686 27.19 -15.37 18.89
C ALA A 686 26.30 -15.10 20.12
N ARG A 687 25.94 -13.83 20.32
CA ARG A 687 25.01 -13.39 21.35
C ARG A 687 23.68 -12.96 20.75
N VAL A 688 22.60 -13.25 21.49
CA VAL A 688 21.26 -12.80 21.09
C VAL A 688 21.17 -11.29 21.31
N LEU A 689 21.06 -10.54 20.21
CA LEU A 689 20.85 -9.10 20.24
C LEU A 689 19.39 -8.77 20.52
N VAL A 690 18.47 -9.49 19.86
CA VAL A 690 17.03 -9.28 19.97
C VAL A 690 16.32 -10.64 19.96
N TRP A 691 15.35 -10.82 20.86
CA TRP A 691 14.49 -11.99 20.89
C TRP A 691 13.03 -11.57 20.74
N LEU A 692 12.49 -11.74 19.53
CA LEU A 692 11.16 -11.29 19.12
C LEU A 692 10.14 -12.45 19.14
N ARG A 693 8.88 -12.09 18.83
CA ARG A 693 7.76 -13.02 18.66
C ARG A 693 7.46 -13.23 17.17
N ASP A 694 6.31 -13.87 16.90
CA ASP A 694 5.78 -14.04 15.55
C ASP A 694 5.33 -12.70 14.96
N SER A 695 5.15 -12.67 13.62
CA SER A 695 4.55 -11.56 12.87
C SER A 695 5.26 -10.21 13.06
N VAL A 696 6.58 -10.23 13.13
CA VAL A 696 7.41 -9.01 13.11
C VAL A 696 7.58 -8.57 11.66
N THR A 697 6.86 -7.54 11.28
CA THR A 697 6.80 -7.04 9.89
C THR A 697 8.03 -6.23 9.49
N THR A 698 8.15 -5.90 8.21
CA THR A 698 9.17 -4.99 7.68
C THR A 698 9.16 -3.63 8.37
N ASP A 699 7.99 -3.09 8.75
CA ASP A 699 7.88 -1.82 9.49
C ASP A 699 8.46 -1.87 10.92
N HIS A 700 8.50 -3.04 11.54
CA HIS A 700 9.18 -3.23 12.84
C HIS A 700 10.70 -3.27 12.68
N ILE A 701 11.18 -3.86 11.58
CA ILE A 701 12.62 -4.06 11.32
C ILE A 701 13.24 -2.76 10.80
N SER A 702 12.61 -2.14 9.80
CA SER A 702 13.09 -0.94 9.12
C SER A 702 11.98 0.10 9.01
N PRO A 703 11.80 0.95 10.01
CA PRO A 703 10.72 1.93 10.04
C PRO A 703 10.82 2.92 8.88
N ALA A 704 9.67 3.43 8.44
CA ALA A 704 9.58 4.46 7.41
C ALA A 704 9.18 5.83 7.98
N GLY A 705 8.63 5.87 9.19
CA GLY A 705 8.07 7.05 9.83
C GLY A 705 9.10 8.07 10.33
N SER A 706 8.61 9.03 11.12
CA SER A 706 9.39 10.14 11.66
C SER A 706 10.55 9.70 12.54
N ILE A 707 11.67 10.43 12.47
CA ILE A 707 12.85 10.23 13.30
C ILE A 707 12.69 11.07 14.59
N LYS A 708 12.74 10.40 15.75
CA LYS A 708 12.68 11.09 17.03
C LYS A 708 14.04 11.72 17.35
N PRO A 709 14.09 12.98 17.85
CA PRO A 709 15.36 13.66 18.17
C PRO A 709 16.25 12.91 19.17
N GLU A 710 15.63 12.26 20.15
CA GLU A 710 16.28 11.48 21.21
C GLU A 710 16.61 10.03 20.81
N SER A 711 16.35 9.65 19.56
CA SER A 711 16.75 8.34 19.03
C SER A 711 18.21 8.35 18.56
N PRO A 712 18.88 7.19 18.48
CA PRO A 712 20.26 7.15 17.95
C PRO A 712 20.41 7.77 16.55
N ALA A 713 19.40 7.68 15.71
CA ALA A 713 19.38 8.34 14.40
C ALA A 713 19.19 9.85 14.52
N GLY A 714 18.30 10.31 15.41
CA GLY A 714 18.08 11.74 15.63
C GLY A 714 19.29 12.43 16.24
N GLU A 715 19.92 11.82 17.26
CA GLU A 715 21.17 12.32 17.85
C GLU A 715 22.28 12.44 16.79
N SER A 716 22.44 11.41 15.95
CA SER A 716 23.40 11.44 14.85
C SER A 716 23.13 12.55 13.84
N LEU A 717 21.87 12.80 13.49
CA LEU A 717 21.50 13.91 12.58
C LEU A 717 21.83 15.28 13.20
N VAL A 718 21.55 15.49 14.48
CA VAL A 718 21.93 16.71 15.22
C VAL A 718 23.43 16.90 15.24
N GLU A 719 24.21 15.83 15.49
CA GLU A 719 25.68 15.86 15.45
C GLU A 719 26.23 16.30 14.09
N HIS A 720 25.51 15.97 12.99
CA HIS A 720 25.81 16.41 11.63
C HIS A 720 25.18 17.77 11.26
N GLY A 721 24.63 18.49 12.26
CA GLY A 721 24.10 19.84 12.08
C GLY A 721 22.71 19.92 11.41
N VAL A 722 21.97 18.80 11.31
CA VAL A 722 20.62 18.79 10.76
C VAL A 722 19.63 19.30 11.82
N GLU A 723 18.86 20.32 11.50
CA GLU A 723 17.81 20.81 12.40
C GLU A 723 16.62 19.86 12.45
N ARG A 724 15.89 19.82 13.58
CA ARG A 724 14.75 18.92 13.78
C ARG A 724 13.70 19.00 12.66
N LYS A 725 13.41 20.21 12.17
CA LYS A 725 12.46 20.45 11.07
C LYS A 725 12.88 19.79 9.76
N ASP A 726 14.21 19.52 9.59
CA ASP A 726 14.84 18.98 8.39
C ASP A 726 15.17 17.49 8.53
N PHE A 727 14.76 16.84 9.63
CA PHE A 727 15.01 15.41 9.85
C PHE A 727 14.37 14.54 8.76
N ASN A 728 13.21 14.97 8.25
CA ASN A 728 12.39 14.15 7.37
C ASN A 728 12.04 12.80 8.03
N SER A 729 11.96 11.72 7.28
CA SER A 729 11.61 10.39 7.79
C SER A 729 12.73 9.37 7.58
N TYR A 730 12.68 8.24 8.27
CA TYR A 730 13.55 7.10 7.98
C TYR A 730 13.40 6.66 6.52
N GLY A 731 12.17 6.63 5.99
CA GLY A 731 11.91 6.31 4.58
C GLY A 731 12.69 7.20 3.63
N ALA A 732 12.65 8.51 3.84
CA ALA A 732 13.36 9.48 3.00
C ALA A 732 14.89 9.33 3.02
N ARG A 733 15.45 8.79 4.11
CA ARG A 733 16.90 8.61 4.32
C ARG A 733 17.40 7.19 4.10
N ARG A 734 16.60 6.31 3.49
CA ARG A 734 17.00 4.91 3.23
C ARG A 734 18.24 4.76 2.35
N GLY A 735 18.61 5.78 1.58
CA GLY A 735 19.88 5.85 0.86
C GLY A 735 21.11 6.07 1.75
N ASN A 736 20.93 6.27 3.06
CA ASN A 736 22.01 6.43 4.04
C ASN A 736 22.00 5.28 5.04
N HIS A 737 22.92 4.33 4.87
CA HIS A 737 23.04 3.14 5.73
C HIS A 737 23.30 3.50 7.19
N GLU A 738 23.97 4.61 7.51
CA GLU A 738 24.25 4.99 8.90
C GLU A 738 22.97 5.41 9.64
N VAL A 739 22.07 6.14 8.99
CA VAL A 739 20.76 6.47 9.55
C VAL A 739 19.93 5.19 9.73
N MET A 740 19.96 4.30 8.73
CA MET A 740 19.15 3.08 8.74
C MET A 740 19.62 2.07 9.79
N VAL A 741 20.93 1.89 9.99
CA VAL A 741 21.47 1.04 11.06
C VAL A 741 21.02 1.52 12.43
N ARG A 742 20.99 2.84 12.65
CA ARG A 742 20.50 3.45 13.90
C ARG A 742 18.99 3.33 14.08
N GLY A 743 18.25 3.24 12.95
CA GLY A 743 16.80 3.05 12.91
C GLY A 743 16.36 1.58 12.93
N THR A 744 17.27 0.61 12.82
CA THR A 744 16.90 -0.80 12.84
C THR A 744 16.24 -1.16 14.17
N PHE A 745 15.03 -1.76 14.09
CA PHE A 745 14.17 -2.06 15.24
C PHE A 745 13.73 -0.84 16.06
N ALA A 746 13.69 0.36 15.48
CA ALA A 746 13.26 1.57 16.17
C ALA A 746 11.72 1.74 16.27
N ASN A 747 10.96 0.70 15.99
CA ASN A 747 9.50 0.72 16.11
C ASN A 747 9.07 0.82 17.59
N VAL A 748 8.20 1.78 17.90
CA VAL A 748 7.76 2.08 19.27
C VAL A 748 6.97 0.95 19.95
N ARG A 749 6.43 0.01 19.17
CA ARG A 749 5.64 -1.14 19.65
C ARG A 749 6.44 -2.44 19.70
N LEU A 750 7.72 -2.40 19.36
CA LEU A 750 8.55 -3.58 19.39
C LEU A 750 8.64 -4.12 20.83
N ARG A 751 8.45 -5.42 20.99
CA ARG A 751 8.59 -6.10 22.28
C ARG A 751 9.69 -7.13 22.20
N ASN A 752 10.80 -6.84 22.89
CA ASN A 752 11.94 -7.72 23.00
C ASN A 752 11.89 -8.53 24.31
N LYS A 753 11.88 -9.86 24.19
CA LYS A 753 11.83 -10.76 25.37
C LYS A 753 13.06 -10.69 26.28
N LEU A 754 14.14 -10.04 25.84
CA LEU A 754 15.34 -9.83 26.67
C LEU A 754 15.13 -8.72 27.71
N VAL A 755 14.12 -7.85 27.53
CA VAL A 755 13.75 -6.76 28.44
C VAL A 755 12.25 -6.84 28.72
N GLU A 756 11.89 -7.35 29.89
CA GLU A 756 10.49 -7.54 30.26
C GLU A 756 9.80 -6.20 30.53
N GLY A 757 8.63 -5.99 29.92
CA GLY A 757 7.79 -4.81 30.13
C GLY A 757 8.20 -3.56 29.36
N ALA A 758 9.33 -3.56 28.66
CA ALA A 758 9.71 -2.45 27.79
C ALA A 758 9.11 -2.60 26.37
N GLU A 759 8.59 -1.51 25.82
CA GLU A 759 8.23 -1.38 24.41
C GLU A 759 9.25 -0.47 23.72
N GLY A 760 9.47 -0.70 22.42
CA GLY A 760 10.41 0.09 21.61
C GLY A 760 11.76 -0.55 21.41
N THR A 761 12.75 0.26 21.08
CA THR A 761 14.09 -0.14 20.64
C THR A 761 15.05 -0.53 21.78
N TRP A 762 14.59 -1.29 22.76
CA TRP A 762 15.38 -1.66 23.93
C TRP A 762 15.84 -3.11 23.89
N THR A 763 17.05 -3.37 24.42
CA THR A 763 17.59 -4.71 24.62
C THR A 763 18.49 -4.76 25.85
N LEU A 764 18.85 -5.98 26.25
CA LEU A 764 19.82 -6.24 27.30
C LEU A 764 21.16 -6.57 26.66
N HIS A 765 22.21 -5.80 26.98
CA HIS A 765 23.58 -6.19 26.69
C HIS A 765 24.04 -7.24 27.73
N VAL A 766 23.94 -8.51 27.33
CA VAL A 766 24.10 -9.66 28.24
C VAL A 766 25.42 -9.62 29.04
N PRO A 767 26.60 -9.31 28.45
CA PRO A 767 27.86 -9.30 29.21
C PRO A 767 27.90 -8.26 30.34
N SER A 768 27.26 -7.08 30.17
CA SER A 768 27.24 -6.03 31.19
C SER A 768 25.99 -6.05 32.07
N GLY A 769 24.95 -6.76 31.68
CA GLY A 769 23.65 -6.74 32.35
C GLY A 769 22.92 -5.39 32.26
N GLN A 770 23.31 -4.51 31.34
CA GLN A 770 22.70 -3.17 31.15
C GLN A 770 21.66 -3.19 30.08
N GLU A 771 20.54 -2.55 30.36
CA GLU A 771 19.53 -2.22 29.33
C GLU A 771 19.98 -1.00 28.55
N MET A 772 19.85 -1.06 27.24
CA MET A 772 20.18 0.05 26.32
C MET A 772 19.44 -0.09 25.00
N THR A 773 19.61 0.88 24.10
CA THR A 773 19.04 0.75 22.75
C THR A 773 19.71 -0.40 22.01
N ILE A 774 18.95 -1.05 21.11
CA ILE A 774 19.45 -2.15 20.27
C ILE A 774 20.69 -1.71 19.50
N TYR A 775 20.69 -0.47 18.97
CA TYR A 775 21.85 0.11 18.29
C TYR A 775 23.08 0.20 19.23
N ALA A 776 22.92 0.76 20.43
CA ALA A 776 24.05 0.89 21.37
C ALA A 776 24.61 -0.48 21.78
N ALA A 777 23.76 -1.47 21.97
CA ALA A 777 24.19 -2.84 22.27
C ALA A 777 24.95 -3.47 21.10
N SER A 778 24.43 -3.29 19.86
CA SER A 778 25.09 -3.79 18.65
C SER A 778 26.49 -3.20 18.47
N GLN A 779 26.66 -1.90 18.75
CA GLN A 779 27.96 -1.22 18.68
C GLN A 779 28.95 -1.76 19.73
N ARG A 780 28.47 -2.09 20.94
CA ARG A 780 29.34 -2.73 21.96
C ARG A 780 29.81 -4.13 21.54
N TYR A 781 28.87 -4.96 21.06
CA TYR A 781 29.23 -6.29 20.55
C TYR A 781 30.19 -6.23 19.37
N LEU A 782 29.97 -5.27 18.45
CA LEU A 782 30.86 -5.04 17.31
C LEU A 782 32.28 -4.65 17.78
N ALA A 783 32.38 -3.72 18.75
CA ALA A 783 33.67 -3.30 19.34
C ALA A 783 34.42 -4.45 20.05
N ASP A 784 33.66 -5.37 20.63
CA ASP A 784 34.21 -6.57 21.30
C ASP A 784 34.49 -7.73 20.33
N GLY A 785 34.19 -7.55 19.01
CA GLY A 785 34.32 -8.61 18.00
C GLY A 785 33.37 -9.79 18.22
N THR A 786 32.26 -9.58 18.93
CA THR A 786 31.30 -10.62 19.26
C THR A 786 30.16 -10.66 18.19
N PRO A 787 29.98 -11.78 17.50
CA PRO A 787 28.85 -11.94 16.57
C PRO A 787 27.49 -11.84 17.28
N THR A 788 26.49 -11.33 16.58
CA THR A 788 25.14 -11.23 17.13
C THR A 788 24.11 -11.96 16.25
N VAL A 789 23.04 -12.43 16.88
CA VAL A 789 21.89 -13.07 16.20
C VAL A 789 20.60 -12.45 16.65
N VAL A 790 19.60 -12.43 15.75
CA VAL A 790 18.21 -12.10 16.04
C VAL A 790 17.43 -13.40 16.09
N LEU A 791 16.68 -13.62 17.18
CA LEU A 791 15.71 -14.71 17.28
C LEU A 791 14.32 -14.14 17.07
N ALA A 792 13.61 -14.67 16.10
CA ALA A 792 12.25 -14.28 15.80
C ALA A 792 11.38 -15.53 15.58
N GLY A 793 10.05 -15.36 15.69
CA GLY A 793 9.09 -16.39 15.40
C GLY A 793 8.76 -16.48 13.90
N LYS A 794 7.65 -17.15 13.58
CA LYS A 794 7.16 -17.25 12.19
C LYS A 794 6.71 -15.90 11.64
N GLU A 795 6.68 -15.79 10.31
CA GLU A 795 6.27 -14.59 9.59
C GLU A 795 7.17 -13.37 9.87
N TYR A 796 8.45 -13.57 10.17
CA TYR A 796 9.43 -12.50 10.32
C TYR A 796 9.71 -11.84 8.97
N GLY A 797 9.60 -10.50 8.92
CA GLY A 797 9.80 -9.73 7.70
C GLY A 797 8.62 -9.78 6.73
N SER A 798 7.50 -10.40 7.09
CA SER A 798 6.26 -10.32 6.32
C SER A 798 5.65 -8.92 6.43
N GLY A 799 5.16 -8.35 5.31
CA GLY A 799 4.58 -7.00 5.40
C GLY A 799 3.84 -6.57 4.16
#